data_f41abc906dcb7a061879f65281d7d76d
#
_entry.id   f41abc906dcb7a061879f65281d7d76d
#
_cell.length_a   1.000
_cell.length_b   1.000
_cell.length_c   1.000
_cell.angle_alpha   90.00
_cell.angle_beta   90.00
_cell.angle_gamma   90.00
#
_symmetry.space_group_name_H-M   'P 1'
#
loop_
_entity.id
_entity.type
_entity.pdbx_description
1 polymer ?
#
loop_
_entity_poly.entity_id
_entity_poly.type
_entity_poly.pdbx_seq_one_letter_code
_entity_poly.pdbx_strand_id
1 'polypeptide(L)'
;MWTAVKLFLIAFFSLIILALAAGGAVFVYYAKDAPALTLDKLESKPSTKVYDSSEKVVATLGAEQRNLVKTDNIPVMLVNAVTSIEDHRFFNTRGIDPIRIAGAFVNNLKGGSLNGGSTLDMQLIKLSFFSTDESDQTLSVKIQEAWMALKLDQKWTKEQIFTAYVNKVNMANGYYGMGTASQAYYGKDLTQLSIAQLALLAGMPQAPNTYNTYTNPTSAKWRRDMVIRAMRRYDKITAEEEKKALATPIDDGLQPLKQSVTIPSYADNFLKQAIAQAKTLAGDDILTEGAKIYTTLDTTAQQNLYNIVNTGNYITYPDDTMQVASTVTDVKTGAVIAQIGGRNQPSNVTFGFNQAVQTDRDWGSTMKPIVDYGPAFENNIYTSTNNYVSDSPTTYPNGTPLKNWDNTYFGSMTVKSALALSRNIPAVKTLINVGLDNSSKFVNGLGITLDPLEYSNAISSNSKNGGASSEKMAAAYAAFSNGGIYTKPYYVSKVVFPDGRTVEYKPVRSRAMQASTAYIMTNILQSVLTLPLSESVGSYAAVPGLAAAGKTGTSNYTDSEMDQITEKYGSLPGMVSPDENFVGYTPQYSMAVWTGYSNRMTPIYGTSTQIATKVFSSMMTQLTPDPSSVATWTMPEGVSQEGTALVKTDSSGQTISQSSANGS
;
A
#
# COMPACT_ATOMS: atom_id res chain seq x y z
N MET A 1 50.39 33.54 -53.39
CA MET A 1 50.26 32.36 -52.54
C MET A 1 50.22 32.70 -51.06
N TRP A 2 51.11 33.47 -50.50
CA TRP A 2 51.16 33.84 -49.09
C TRP A 2 49.94 34.64 -48.58
N THR A 3 49.39 35.55 -49.39
CA THR A 3 48.20 36.35 -49.08
C THR A 3 46.93 35.52 -49.01
N ALA A 4 46.77 34.55 -49.91
CA ALA A 4 45.64 33.60 -49.93
C ALA A 4 45.66 32.68 -48.70
N VAL A 5 46.86 32.21 -48.30
CA VAL A 5 47.04 31.41 -47.09
C VAL A 5 46.69 32.20 -45.81
N LYS A 6 47.14 33.49 -45.74
CA LYS A 6 46.77 34.37 -44.61
C LYS A 6 45.27 34.63 -44.53
N LEU A 7 44.61 34.91 -45.64
CA LEU A 7 43.16 35.12 -45.68
C LEU A 7 42.39 33.84 -45.32
N PHE A 8 42.85 32.69 -45.78
CA PHE A 8 42.27 31.40 -45.38
C PHE A 8 42.42 31.14 -43.88
N LEU A 9 43.60 31.38 -43.30
CA LEU A 9 43.83 31.22 -41.87
C LEU A 9 42.96 32.19 -41.04
N ILE A 10 42.86 33.47 -41.46
CA ILE A 10 42.02 34.45 -40.80
C ILE A 10 40.54 34.01 -40.85
N ALA A 11 40.04 33.60 -42.03
CA ALA A 11 38.68 33.11 -42.19
C ALA A 11 38.43 31.85 -41.33
N PHE A 12 39.37 30.92 -41.33
CA PHE A 12 39.30 29.68 -40.54
C PHE A 12 39.27 29.98 -39.03
N PHE A 13 40.15 30.83 -38.50
CA PHE A 13 40.17 31.19 -37.11
C PHE A 13 38.95 32.05 -36.73
N SER A 14 38.48 32.95 -37.60
CA SER A 14 37.23 33.69 -37.40
C SER A 14 36.02 32.78 -37.30
N LEU A 15 35.95 31.75 -38.14
CA LEU A 15 34.86 30.73 -38.06
C LEU A 15 34.90 29.96 -36.75
N ILE A 16 36.09 29.59 -36.28
CA ILE A 16 36.28 28.94 -34.98
C ILE A 16 35.81 29.86 -33.83
N ILE A 17 36.20 31.14 -33.85
CA ILE A 17 35.79 32.09 -32.82
C ILE A 17 34.27 32.28 -32.83
N LEU A 18 33.64 32.40 -34.00
CA LEU A 18 32.20 32.49 -34.13
C LEU A 18 31.50 31.24 -33.62
N ALA A 19 32.00 30.05 -33.93
CA ALA A 19 31.47 28.79 -33.43
C ALA A 19 31.59 28.68 -31.91
N LEU A 20 32.72 29.11 -31.32
CA LEU A 20 32.91 29.14 -29.86
C LEU A 20 31.98 30.16 -29.20
N ALA A 21 31.78 31.34 -29.80
CA ALA A 21 30.86 32.36 -29.28
C ALA A 21 29.40 31.87 -29.33
N ALA A 22 28.99 31.24 -30.43
CA ALA A 22 27.66 30.64 -30.56
C ALA A 22 27.44 29.50 -29.56
N GLY A 23 28.45 28.61 -29.41
CA GLY A 23 28.43 27.54 -28.42
C GLY A 23 28.33 28.07 -26.98
N GLY A 24 29.08 29.14 -26.66
CA GLY A 24 29.00 29.81 -25.36
C GLY A 24 27.64 30.46 -25.11
N ALA A 25 27.04 31.08 -26.11
CA ALA A 25 25.70 31.66 -25.99
C ALA A 25 24.63 30.57 -25.73
N VAL A 26 24.68 29.44 -26.44
CA VAL A 26 23.81 28.29 -26.23
C VAL A 26 24.01 27.70 -24.83
N PHE A 27 25.27 27.58 -24.38
CA PHE A 27 25.61 27.11 -23.05
C PHE A 27 24.97 27.99 -21.95
N VAL A 28 25.16 29.31 -22.03
CA VAL A 28 24.59 30.25 -21.07
C VAL A 28 23.06 30.26 -21.11
N TYR A 29 22.48 30.14 -22.30
CA TYR A 29 21.04 30.11 -22.47
C TYR A 29 20.39 28.92 -21.72
N TYR A 30 20.94 27.69 -21.81
CA TYR A 30 20.41 26.52 -21.12
C TYR A 30 20.88 26.42 -19.66
N ALA A 31 22.07 26.90 -19.33
CA ALA A 31 22.64 26.87 -17.97
C ALA A 31 21.84 27.70 -16.96
N LYS A 32 21.15 28.79 -17.42
CA LYS A 32 20.31 29.62 -16.54
C LYS A 32 19.14 28.88 -15.92
N ASP A 33 18.62 27.84 -16.60
CA ASP A 33 17.47 27.06 -16.17
C ASP A 33 17.89 25.85 -15.33
N ALA A 34 19.20 25.69 -15.01
CA ALA A 34 19.69 24.61 -14.17
C ALA A 34 19.12 24.69 -12.74
N PRO A 35 18.75 23.56 -12.13
CA PRO A 35 18.31 23.52 -10.75
C PRO A 35 19.35 24.12 -9.79
N ALA A 36 18.91 24.64 -8.64
CA ALA A 36 19.83 25.09 -7.60
C ALA A 36 20.63 23.88 -7.07
N LEU A 37 21.96 24.02 -7.01
CA LEU A 37 22.85 23.01 -6.45
C LEU A 37 22.68 22.97 -4.93
N THR A 38 21.93 22.01 -4.41
CA THR A 38 21.76 21.73 -2.98
C THR A 38 22.60 20.51 -2.61
N LEU A 39 23.42 20.61 -1.58
CA LEU A 39 24.39 19.57 -1.22
C LEU A 39 23.70 18.35 -0.58
N ASP A 40 22.56 18.55 0.07
CA ASP A 40 21.72 17.49 0.63
C ASP A 40 21.22 16.49 -0.40
N LYS A 41 20.98 16.91 -1.65
CA LYS A 41 20.62 16.01 -2.75
C LYS A 41 21.77 15.16 -3.27
N LEU A 42 23.01 15.58 -3.02
CA LEU A 42 24.21 14.84 -3.43
C LEU A 42 24.53 13.70 -2.46
N GLU A 43 24.21 13.89 -1.19
CA GLU A 43 24.42 12.88 -0.18
C GLU A 43 23.40 11.74 -0.30
N SER A 44 23.85 10.51 -0.08
CA SER A 44 22.96 9.35 -0.04
C SER A 44 22.30 9.29 1.32
N LYS A 45 20.96 9.17 1.32
CA LYS A 45 20.18 9.06 2.55
C LYS A 45 20.07 7.59 2.98
N PRO A 46 19.95 7.30 4.28
CA PRO A 46 19.73 5.94 4.76
C PRO A 46 18.40 5.37 4.23
N SER A 47 18.22 4.05 4.32
CA SER A 47 16.98 3.39 3.93
C SER A 47 15.82 3.84 4.82
N THR A 48 14.64 4.03 4.23
CA THR A 48 13.41 4.31 4.98
C THR A 48 12.99 3.09 5.77
N LYS A 49 12.66 3.28 7.05
CA LYS A 49 12.22 2.21 7.95
C LYS A 49 10.76 2.36 8.31
N VAL A 50 10.04 1.25 8.32
CA VAL A 50 8.64 1.19 8.76
C VAL A 50 8.59 0.53 10.13
N TYR A 51 7.92 1.18 11.06
CA TYR A 51 7.79 0.77 12.45
C TYR A 51 6.33 0.37 12.74
N ASP A 52 6.13 -0.63 13.57
CA ASP A 52 4.82 -0.98 14.13
C ASP A 52 4.38 -0.01 15.25
N SER A 53 3.22 -0.27 15.84
CA SER A 53 2.67 0.53 16.94
C SER A 53 3.51 0.48 18.23
N SER A 54 4.39 -0.52 18.37
CA SER A 54 5.35 -0.69 19.46
C SER A 54 6.73 -0.12 19.14
N GLU A 55 6.85 0.64 18.06
CA GLU A 55 8.10 1.22 17.55
C GLU A 55 9.19 0.18 17.21
N LYS A 56 8.81 -1.04 16.85
CA LYS A 56 9.70 -2.06 16.30
C LYS A 56 9.75 -1.97 14.78
N VAL A 57 10.92 -2.18 14.18
CA VAL A 57 11.07 -2.18 12.73
C VAL A 57 10.40 -3.43 12.14
N VAL A 58 9.42 -3.21 11.26
CA VAL A 58 8.70 -4.27 10.54
C VAL A 58 9.23 -4.44 9.13
N ALA A 59 9.60 -3.34 8.49
CA ALA A 59 10.14 -3.36 7.14
C ALA A 59 11.19 -2.26 6.94
N THR A 60 12.12 -2.52 6.03
CA THR A 60 13.07 -1.53 5.53
C THR A 60 12.80 -1.35 4.04
N LEU A 61 12.49 -0.13 3.63
CA LEU A 61 12.14 0.23 2.26
C LEU A 61 13.34 0.88 1.58
N GLY A 62 13.52 0.60 0.30
CA GLY A 62 14.71 0.98 -0.46
C GLY A 62 15.76 -0.14 -0.41
N ALA A 63 16.96 0.15 -0.89
CA ALA A 63 18.05 -0.82 -0.82
C ALA A 63 18.32 -1.17 0.65
N GLU A 64 18.07 -2.41 1.02
CA GLU A 64 18.47 -2.92 2.34
C GLU A 64 19.95 -2.61 2.53
N GLN A 65 20.25 -1.97 3.67
CA GLN A 65 21.62 -1.63 4.04
C GLN A 65 22.32 -0.76 2.98
N ARG A 66 21.99 0.53 2.89
CA ARG A 66 22.97 1.47 2.38
C ARG A 66 24.10 1.51 3.39
N ASN A 67 25.08 0.66 3.21
CA ASN A 67 26.38 0.77 3.83
C ASN A 67 27.08 1.97 3.17
N LEU A 68 26.83 3.15 3.71
CA LEU A 68 27.51 4.36 3.25
C LEU A 68 28.99 4.20 3.55
N VAL A 69 29.76 4.13 2.48
CA VAL A 69 31.22 4.04 2.59
C VAL A 69 31.74 5.44 2.90
N LYS A 70 32.54 5.54 3.97
CA LYS A 70 33.31 6.75 4.25
C LYS A 70 34.48 6.85 3.27
N THR A 71 34.94 8.05 2.99
CA THR A 71 36.07 8.32 2.06
C THR A 71 37.28 7.45 2.40
N ASP A 72 37.66 7.37 3.67
CA ASP A 72 38.83 6.61 4.14
C ASP A 72 38.69 5.08 3.97
N ASN A 73 37.49 4.58 3.75
CA ASN A 73 37.20 3.16 3.56
C ASN A 73 37.06 2.76 2.09
N ILE A 74 37.30 3.67 1.15
CA ILE A 74 37.29 3.38 -0.28
C ILE A 74 38.68 2.88 -0.70
N PRO A 75 38.83 1.62 -1.15
CA PRO A 75 40.14 1.13 -1.55
C PRO A 75 40.63 1.82 -2.81
N VAL A 76 41.92 2.15 -2.86
CA VAL A 76 42.58 2.78 -4.02
C VAL A 76 42.31 1.99 -5.31
N MET A 77 42.22 0.67 -5.22
CA MET A 77 41.95 -0.20 -6.36
C MET A 77 40.55 0.03 -6.94
N LEU A 78 39.54 0.35 -6.12
CA LEU A 78 38.21 0.75 -6.61
C LEU A 78 38.25 2.12 -7.29
N VAL A 79 38.97 3.08 -6.71
CA VAL A 79 39.20 4.40 -7.36
C VAL A 79 39.82 4.19 -8.74
N ASN A 80 40.85 3.37 -8.83
CA ASN A 80 41.53 3.05 -10.08
C ASN A 80 40.58 2.37 -11.09
N ALA A 81 39.75 1.42 -10.65
CA ALA A 81 38.80 0.71 -11.53
C ALA A 81 37.75 1.67 -12.09
N VAL A 82 37.08 2.44 -11.24
CA VAL A 82 36.02 3.37 -11.66
C VAL A 82 36.60 4.47 -12.56
N THR A 83 37.69 5.11 -12.15
CA THR A 83 38.27 6.19 -12.96
C THR A 83 38.80 5.69 -14.28
N SER A 84 39.41 4.52 -14.36
CA SER A 84 39.93 3.96 -15.62
C SER A 84 38.85 3.74 -16.66
N ILE A 85 37.65 3.35 -16.27
CA ILE A 85 36.57 3.05 -17.22
C ILE A 85 35.64 4.25 -17.45
N GLU A 86 35.36 5.04 -16.44
CA GLU A 86 34.39 6.12 -16.51
C GLU A 86 35.04 7.48 -16.78
N ASP A 87 36.15 7.82 -16.10
CA ASP A 87 36.77 9.15 -16.20
C ASP A 87 38.25 9.14 -15.78
N HIS A 88 39.14 8.72 -16.69
CA HIS A 88 40.56 8.53 -16.38
C HIS A 88 41.33 9.82 -16.00
N ARG A 89 40.75 11.00 -16.26
CA ARG A 89 41.31 12.31 -15.90
C ARG A 89 40.57 12.97 -14.75
N PHE A 90 39.68 12.28 -14.05
CA PHE A 90 38.83 12.82 -13.01
C PHE A 90 39.54 13.72 -12.00
N PHE A 91 40.69 13.29 -11.49
CA PHE A 91 41.48 14.10 -10.54
C PHE A 91 42.22 15.30 -11.16
N ASN A 92 42.28 15.36 -12.49
CA ASN A 92 42.99 16.41 -13.24
C ASN A 92 42.05 17.41 -13.97
N THR A 93 40.72 17.19 -13.88
CA THR A 93 39.72 18.04 -14.52
C THR A 93 38.88 18.77 -13.47
N ARG A 94 38.21 19.86 -13.86
CA ARG A 94 37.36 20.66 -12.99
C ARG A 94 35.90 20.54 -13.43
N GLY A 95 35.21 19.52 -12.95
CA GLY A 95 33.80 19.29 -13.20
C GLY A 95 33.49 18.77 -14.60
N ILE A 96 34.14 19.25 -15.64
CA ILE A 96 34.02 18.81 -17.04
C ILE A 96 35.38 18.49 -17.65
N ASP A 97 35.36 17.65 -18.68
CA ASP A 97 36.54 17.31 -19.48
C ASP A 97 36.38 17.80 -20.94
N PRO A 98 36.95 19.00 -21.28
CA PRO A 98 36.80 19.54 -22.63
C PRO A 98 37.37 18.66 -23.75
N ILE A 99 38.41 17.87 -23.46
CA ILE A 99 39.04 16.99 -24.45
C ILE A 99 38.12 15.78 -24.73
N ARG A 100 37.50 15.23 -23.69
CA ARG A 100 36.52 14.16 -23.87
C ARG A 100 35.27 14.64 -24.62
N ILE A 101 34.78 15.84 -24.29
CA ILE A 101 33.62 16.45 -24.96
C ILE A 101 33.95 16.65 -26.45
N ALA A 102 35.10 17.19 -26.80
CA ALA A 102 35.53 17.35 -28.18
C ALA A 102 35.71 16.02 -28.91
N GLY A 103 36.28 14.99 -28.23
CA GLY A 103 36.43 13.64 -28.78
C GLY A 103 35.09 12.97 -29.02
N ALA A 104 34.11 13.07 -28.09
CA ALA A 104 32.75 12.57 -28.26
C ALA A 104 32.03 13.25 -29.43
N PHE A 105 32.19 14.58 -29.58
CA PHE A 105 31.60 15.32 -30.68
C PHE A 105 32.14 14.84 -32.06
N VAL A 106 33.44 14.66 -32.17
CA VAL A 106 34.06 14.13 -33.41
C VAL A 106 33.59 12.68 -33.72
N ASN A 107 33.43 11.86 -32.69
CA ASN A 107 32.97 10.49 -32.82
C ASN A 107 31.50 10.42 -33.26
N ASN A 108 30.66 11.33 -32.75
CA ASN A 108 29.26 11.44 -33.16
C ASN A 108 29.11 11.88 -34.62
N LEU A 109 29.96 12.79 -35.10
CA LEU A 109 29.99 13.20 -36.51
C LEU A 109 30.36 12.03 -37.47
N LYS A 110 31.03 11.02 -36.93
CA LYS A 110 31.39 9.78 -37.68
C LYS A 110 30.36 8.66 -37.55
N GLY A 111 29.18 8.93 -36.97
CA GLY A 111 28.13 7.93 -36.80
C GLY A 111 28.34 7.00 -35.59
N GLY A 112 29.21 7.34 -34.67
CA GLY A 112 29.40 6.63 -33.41
C GLY A 112 28.30 6.96 -32.37
N SER A 113 28.17 6.13 -31.33
CA SER A 113 27.19 6.35 -30.24
C SER A 113 27.51 7.61 -29.43
N LEU A 114 26.47 8.31 -28.95
CA LEU A 114 26.53 9.54 -28.12
C LEU A 114 27.26 9.39 -26.77
N ASN A 115 27.86 8.24 -26.48
CA ASN A 115 28.45 7.88 -25.19
C ASN A 115 29.95 8.19 -25.13
N GLY A 116 30.39 8.82 -24.01
CA GLY A 116 31.80 8.97 -23.64
C GLY A 116 32.27 10.36 -23.22
N GLY A 117 31.42 11.39 -23.24
CA GLY A 117 31.79 12.77 -22.88
C GLY A 117 31.59 13.17 -21.43
N SER A 118 30.77 12.45 -20.66
CA SER A 118 30.42 12.80 -19.28
C SER A 118 31.53 12.46 -18.28
N THR A 119 31.80 13.37 -17.33
CA THR A 119 32.69 13.14 -16.18
C THR A 119 31.93 12.48 -15.04
N LEU A 120 32.65 12.00 -14.00
CA LEU A 120 32.03 11.50 -12.76
C LEU A 120 31.24 12.60 -12.04
N ASP A 121 31.71 13.85 -12.09
CA ASP A 121 30.99 15.03 -11.58
C ASP A 121 29.61 15.16 -12.26
N MET A 122 29.58 15.11 -13.61
CA MET A 122 28.33 15.18 -14.38
C MET A 122 27.41 13.98 -14.10
N GLN A 123 27.97 12.77 -13.95
CA GLN A 123 27.19 11.59 -13.60
C GLN A 123 26.56 11.71 -12.22
N LEU A 124 27.29 12.20 -11.21
CA LEU A 124 26.75 12.46 -9.87
C LEU A 124 25.62 13.49 -9.91
N ILE A 125 25.81 14.59 -10.65
CA ILE A 125 24.76 15.60 -10.87
C ILE A 125 23.53 14.97 -11.53
N LYS A 126 23.71 14.18 -12.59
CA LYS A 126 22.62 13.47 -13.25
C LYS A 126 21.82 12.62 -12.26
N LEU A 127 22.49 11.75 -11.49
CA LEU A 127 21.89 10.86 -10.51
C LEU A 127 21.17 11.59 -9.36
N SER A 128 21.45 12.88 -9.16
CA SER A 128 20.94 13.66 -8.01
C SER A 128 19.86 14.66 -8.37
N PHE A 129 19.83 15.17 -9.61
CA PHE A 129 18.99 16.31 -9.99
C PHE A 129 18.16 16.09 -11.25
N PHE A 130 18.44 15.04 -12.03
CA PHE A 130 17.78 14.79 -13.32
C PHE A 130 17.22 13.38 -13.41
N SER A 131 16.26 13.16 -14.31
CA SER A 131 15.80 11.83 -14.66
C SER A 131 16.92 11.02 -15.31
N THR A 132 16.95 9.72 -15.01
CA THR A 132 17.88 8.78 -15.64
C THR A 132 17.32 8.13 -16.90
N ASP A 133 16.05 8.39 -17.24
CA ASP A 133 15.39 7.84 -18.43
C ASP A 133 15.99 8.41 -19.71
N GLU A 134 16.20 7.54 -20.72
CA GLU A 134 16.84 7.95 -21.99
C GLU A 134 16.03 9.01 -22.73
N SER A 135 14.70 8.98 -22.65
CA SER A 135 13.80 9.96 -23.26
C SER A 135 14.03 11.39 -22.76
N ASP A 136 14.52 11.55 -21.52
CA ASP A 136 14.72 12.84 -20.87
C ASP A 136 16.13 13.40 -21.10
N GLN A 137 17.01 12.65 -21.75
CA GLN A 137 18.42 13.02 -22.00
C GLN A 137 18.57 13.97 -23.21
N THR A 138 18.19 15.23 -23.02
CA THR A 138 18.28 16.29 -24.04
C THR A 138 19.62 17.04 -23.98
N LEU A 139 19.94 17.79 -25.04
CA LEU A 139 21.09 18.69 -25.04
C LEU A 139 21.01 19.74 -23.91
N SER A 140 19.80 20.24 -23.62
CA SER A 140 19.55 21.18 -22.53
C SER A 140 19.96 20.57 -21.19
N VAL A 141 19.50 19.33 -20.88
CA VAL A 141 19.86 18.61 -19.65
C VAL A 141 21.38 18.39 -19.58
N LYS A 142 22.03 18.02 -20.67
CA LYS A 142 23.50 17.82 -20.71
C LYS A 142 24.27 19.11 -20.42
N ILE A 143 23.80 20.25 -20.90
CA ILE A 143 24.40 21.55 -20.59
C ILE A 143 24.17 21.92 -19.12
N GLN A 144 23.00 21.68 -18.57
CA GLN A 144 22.70 21.89 -17.15
C GLN A 144 23.55 20.99 -16.24
N GLU A 145 23.70 19.69 -16.59
CA GLU A 145 24.61 18.77 -15.89
C GLU A 145 26.05 19.33 -15.87
N ALA A 146 26.57 19.76 -17.01
CA ALA A 146 27.93 20.32 -17.12
C ALA A 146 28.10 21.60 -16.28
N TRP A 147 27.12 22.52 -16.31
CA TRP A 147 27.13 23.72 -15.51
C TRP A 147 27.12 23.44 -14.01
N MET A 148 26.26 22.51 -13.56
CA MET A 148 26.18 22.12 -12.17
C MET A 148 27.43 21.37 -11.71
N ALA A 149 28.05 20.55 -12.58
CA ALA A 149 29.32 19.86 -12.30
C ALA A 149 30.48 20.84 -12.08
N LEU A 150 30.55 21.92 -12.86
CA LEU A 150 31.51 23.01 -12.65
C LEU A 150 31.31 23.70 -11.29
N LYS A 151 30.07 23.91 -10.87
CA LYS A 151 29.74 24.48 -9.55
C LYS A 151 30.03 23.51 -8.41
N LEU A 152 29.83 22.23 -8.63
CA LEU A 152 30.09 21.18 -7.64
C LEU A 152 31.59 21.11 -7.33
N ASP A 153 32.44 21.05 -8.36
CA ASP A 153 33.89 20.96 -8.24
C ASP A 153 34.52 22.18 -7.53
N GLN A 154 33.81 23.33 -7.50
CA GLN A 154 34.22 24.50 -6.72
C GLN A 154 33.90 24.37 -5.22
N LYS A 155 32.97 23.50 -4.84
CA LYS A 155 32.46 23.36 -3.46
C LYS A 155 32.99 22.13 -2.77
N TRP A 156 33.21 21.04 -3.51
CA TRP A 156 33.60 19.73 -3.00
C TRP A 156 34.96 19.32 -3.55
N THR A 157 35.71 18.55 -2.74
CA THR A 157 36.95 17.91 -3.23
C THR A 157 36.60 16.73 -4.12
N LYS A 158 37.57 16.28 -4.93
CA LYS A 158 37.39 15.12 -5.80
C LYS A 158 37.08 13.84 -5.01
N GLU A 159 37.66 13.70 -3.82
CA GLU A 159 37.41 12.57 -2.92
C GLU A 159 35.97 12.63 -2.41
N GLN A 160 35.43 13.78 -2.07
CA GLN A 160 34.04 13.94 -1.66
C GLN A 160 33.07 13.59 -2.80
N ILE A 161 33.34 14.10 -4.01
CA ILE A 161 32.55 13.81 -5.22
C ILE A 161 32.59 12.31 -5.53
N PHE A 162 33.78 11.69 -5.49
CA PHE A 162 33.93 10.26 -5.72
C PHE A 162 33.17 9.42 -4.68
N THR A 163 33.28 9.79 -3.41
CA THR A 163 32.58 9.10 -2.31
C THR A 163 31.06 9.18 -2.49
N ALA A 164 30.54 10.35 -2.85
CA ALA A 164 29.11 10.51 -3.11
C ALA A 164 28.66 9.66 -4.32
N TYR A 165 29.45 9.60 -5.37
CA TYR A 165 29.19 8.77 -6.54
C TYR A 165 29.14 7.28 -6.16
N VAL A 166 30.16 6.78 -5.47
CA VAL A 166 30.23 5.38 -5.00
C VAL A 166 29.03 4.99 -4.14
N ASN A 167 28.53 5.91 -3.34
CA ASN A 167 27.38 5.70 -2.45
C ASN A 167 26.01 5.81 -3.16
N LYS A 168 25.98 6.37 -4.38
CA LYS A 168 24.71 6.72 -5.06
C LYS A 168 24.36 5.85 -6.25
N VAL A 169 25.34 5.28 -6.94
CA VAL A 169 25.14 4.54 -8.18
C VAL A 169 24.20 3.35 -8.01
N ASN A 170 23.37 3.11 -9.02
CA ASN A 170 22.54 1.91 -9.12
C ASN A 170 23.43 0.69 -9.44
N MET A 171 23.26 -0.37 -8.67
CA MET A 171 24.06 -1.59 -8.74
C MET A 171 23.22 -2.82 -9.16
N ALA A 172 22.06 -2.62 -9.78
CA ALA A 172 21.04 -3.64 -10.09
C ALA A 172 20.40 -4.30 -8.85
N ASN A 173 19.42 -5.16 -9.07
CA ASN A 173 18.71 -5.93 -8.03
C ASN A 173 18.18 -5.07 -6.87
N GLY A 174 17.91 -3.78 -7.12
CA GLY A 174 17.45 -2.82 -6.10
C GLY A 174 18.52 -2.31 -5.14
N TYR A 175 19.80 -2.64 -5.34
CA TYR A 175 20.89 -2.13 -4.52
C TYR A 175 21.44 -0.81 -5.08
N TYR A 176 21.70 0.12 -4.18
CA TYR A 176 22.30 1.42 -4.49
C TYR A 176 23.55 1.62 -3.63
N GLY A 177 24.64 2.07 -4.30
CA GLY A 177 25.97 2.22 -3.72
C GLY A 177 26.81 0.95 -3.81
N MET A 178 28.11 1.14 -4.15
CA MET A 178 29.05 0.02 -4.33
C MET A 178 29.36 -0.71 -3.02
N GLY A 179 29.33 -0.02 -1.87
CA GLY A 179 29.48 -0.66 -0.57
C GLY A 179 28.32 -1.60 -0.24
N THR A 180 27.09 -1.19 -0.54
CA THR A 180 25.90 -2.04 -0.41
C THR A 180 25.98 -3.26 -1.32
N ALA A 181 26.36 -3.04 -2.59
CA ALA A 181 26.54 -4.13 -3.56
C ALA A 181 27.65 -5.12 -3.14
N SER A 182 28.74 -4.62 -2.58
CA SER A 182 29.82 -5.46 -2.03
C SER A 182 29.31 -6.43 -0.96
N GLN A 183 28.52 -5.93 -0.03
CA GLN A 183 27.92 -6.77 1.03
C GLN A 183 26.84 -7.71 0.46
N ALA A 184 26.00 -7.22 -0.44
CA ALA A 184 24.91 -8.01 -1.01
C ALA A 184 25.43 -9.14 -1.92
N TYR A 185 26.42 -8.84 -2.75
CA TYR A 185 26.93 -9.76 -3.77
C TYR A 185 28.05 -10.67 -3.26
N TYR A 186 28.85 -10.20 -2.30
CA TYR A 186 30.02 -10.94 -1.84
C TYR A 186 30.07 -11.19 -0.32
N GLY A 187 29.18 -10.56 0.46
CA GLY A 187 29.23 -10.64 1.93
C GLY A 187 30.50 -10.01 2.54
N LYS A 188 31.15 -9.06 1.84
CA LYS A 188 32.45 -8.50 2.19
C LYS A 188 32.44 -6.97 2.07
N ASP A 189 33.30 -6.31 2.82
CA ASP A 189 33.60 -4.89 2.63
C ASP A 189 34.42 -4.66 1.34
N LEU A 190 34.32 -3.45 0.77
CA LEU A 190 35.04 -3.10 -0.47
C LEU A 190 36.54 -3.35 -0.37
N THR A 191 37.14 -3.14 0.81
CA THR A 191 38.56 -3.37 1.07
C THR A 191 39.00 -4.84 1.00
N GLN A 192 38.06 -5.77 1.05
CA GLN A 192 38.31 -7.21 1.04
C GLN A 192 38.10 -7.85 -0.33
N LEU A 193 37.63 -7.05 -1.31
CA LEU A 193 37.33 -7.54 -2.66
C LEU A 193 38.61 -7.68 -3.51
N SER A 194 38.64 -8.69 -4.38
CA SER A 194 39.67 -8.86 -5.40
C SER A 194 39.55 -7.81 -6.52
N ILE A 195 40.62 -7.66 -7.31
CA ILE A 195 40.62 -6.78 -8.49
C ILE A 195 39.47 -7.12 -9.43
N ALA A 196 39.20 -8.41 -9.68
CA ALA A 196 38.11 -8.85 -10.54
C ALA A 196 36.73 -8.45 -10.00
N GLN A 197 36.50 -8.59 -8.68
CA GLN A 197 35.26 -8.21 -8.04
C GLN A 197 35.07 -6.69 -8.02
N LEU A 198 36.11 -5.91 -7.71
CA LEU A 198 36.08 -4.44 -7.78
C LEU A 198 35.84 -3.94 -9.22
N ALA A 199 36.43 -4.59 -10.22
CA ALA A 199 36.23 -4.26 -11.63
C ALA A 199 34.79 -4.55 -12.08
N LEU A 200 34.16 -5.62 -11.58
CA LEU A 200 32.75 -5.89 -11.83
C LEU A 200 31.88 -4.76 -11.26
N LEU A 201 32.06 -4.40 -9.98
CA LEU A 201 31.29 -3.32 -9.37
C LEU A 201 31.51 -1.99 -10.08
N ALA A 202 32.74 -1.65 -10.49
CA ALA A 202 33.05 -0.45 -11.25
C ALA A 202 32.43 -0.40 -12.64
N GLY A 203 32.19 -1.57 -13.24
CA GLY A 203 31.60 -1.68 -14.57
C GLY A 203 30.07 -1.59 -14.62
N MET A 204 29.39 -1.93 -13.54
CA MET A 204 27.92 -2.06 -13.50
C MET A 204 27.16 -0.74 -13.71
N PRO A 205 27.55 0.42 -13.15
CA PRO A 205 26.74 1.63 -13.15
C PRO A 205 26.33 2.14 -14.53
N GLN A 206 27.07 1.84 -15.59
CA GLN A 206 26.74 2.27 -16.95
C GLN A 206 25.38 1.71 -17.43
N ALA A 207 25.12 0.42 -17.17
CA ALA A 207 23.86 -0.25 -17.51
C ALA A 207 23.62 -1.40 -16.50
N PRO A 208 23.13 -1.09 -15.29
CA PRO A 208 23.12 -2.04 -14.16
C PRO A 208 22.40 -3.35 -14.47
N ASN A 209 21.23 -3.28 -15.13
CA ASN A 209 20.45 -4.47 -15.48
C ASN A 209 21.13 -5.30 -16.59
N THR A 210 21.79 -4.65 -17.55
CA THR A 210 22.53 -5.32 -18.65
C THR A 210 23.78 -6.04 -18.13
N TYR A 211 24.48 -5.44 -17.16
CA TYR A 211 25.71 -5.99 -16.57
C TYR A 211 25.48 -6.68 -15.23
N ASN A 212 24.23 -7.10 -14.99
CA ASN A 212 23.86 -7.86 -13.81
C ASN A 212 24.39 -9.29 -13.91
N THR A 213 25.32 -9.65 -13.02
CA THR A 213 25.98 -10.96 -13.04
C THR A 213 25.05 -12.14 -12.76
N TYR A 214 23.90 -11.92 -12.11
CA TYR A 214 22.91 -12.97 -11.82
C TYR A 214 22.00 -13.28 -13.00
N THR A 215 21.67 -12.27 -13.81
CA THR A 215 20.73 -12.43 -14.94
C THR A 215 21.44 -12.48 -16.31
N ASN A 216 22.61 -11.81 -16.43
CA ASN A 216 23.36 -11.67 -17.67
C ASN A 216 24.87 -11.85 -17.46
N PRO A 217 25.35 -13.03 -16.99
CA PRO A 217 26.76 -13.25 -16.62
C PRO A 217 27.74 -13.01 -17.78
N THR A 218 27.34 -13.29 -19.00
CA THR A 218 28.18 -13.07 -20.20
C THR A 218 28.45 -11.59 -20.43
N SER A 219 27.43 -10.74 -20.38
CA SER A 219 27.56 -9.28 -20.53
C SER A 219 28.30 -8.67 -19.34
N ALA A 220 28.04 -9.15 -18.12
CA ALA A 220 28.76 -8.74 -16.92
C ALA A 220 30.26 -9.05 -17.00
N LYS A 221 30.61 -10.27 -17.46
CA LYS A 221 32.00 -10.67 -17.69
C LYS A 221 32.69 -9.78 -18.73
N TRP A 222 32.04 -9.54 -19.85
CA TRP A 222 32.57 -8.67 -20.92
C TRP A 222 32.86 -7.26 -20.37
N ARG A 223 31.94 -6.67 -19.61
CA ARG A 223 32.12 -5.33 -19.03
C ARG A 223 33.21 -5.30 -17.96
N ARG A 224 33.26 -6.28 -17.06
CA ARG A 224 34.33 -6.45 -16.09
C ARG A 224 35.71 -6.50 -16.76
N ASP A 225 35.83 -7.32 -17.79
CA ASP A 225 37.08 -7.51 -18.53
C ASP A 225 37.51 -6.21 -19.24
N MET A 226 36.55 -5.40 -19.72
CA MET A 226 36.85 -4.04 -20.21
C MET A 226 37.43 -3.12 -19.15
N VAL A 227 36.90 -3.16 -17.92
CA VAL A 227 37.42 -2.38 -16.78
C VAL A 227 38.85 -2.81 -16.48
N ILE A 228 39.10 -4.12 -16.37
CA ILE A 228 40.45 -4.65 -16.09
C ILE A 228 41.45 -4.20 -17.17
N ARG A 229 41.11 -4.31 -18.45
CA ARG A 229 41.96 -3.82 -19.54
C ARG A 229 42.15 -2.31 -19.53
N ALA A 230 41.14 -1.53 -19.12
CA ALA A 230 41.28 -0.08 -18.95
C ALA A 230 42.26 0.25 -17.80
N MET A 231 42.15 -0.46 -16.68
CA MET A 231 43.11 -0.31 -15.56
C MET A 231 44.54 -0.60 -16.04
N ARG A 232 44.75 -1.64 -16.84
CA ARG A 232 46.07 -1.96 -17.40
C ARG A 232 46.55 -0.87 -18.38
N ARG A 233 45.67 -0.37 -19.25
CA ARG A 233 45.98 0.72 -20.20
C ARG A 233 46.47 1.98 -19.53
N TYR A 234 45.95 2.29 -18.34
CA TYR A 234 46.34 3.48 -17.56
C TYR A 234 47.33 3.18 -16.44
N ASP A 235 48.05 2.06 -16.53
CA ASP A 235 49.11 1.62 -15.60
C ASP A 235 48.68 1.59 -14.11
N LYS A 236 47.39 1.21 -13.88
CA LYS A 236 46.83 1.06 -12.53
C LYS A 236 47.02 -0.35 -11.97
N ILE A 237 47.32 -1.31 -12.83
CA ILE A 237 47.66 -2.72 -12.50
C ILE A 237 48.78 -3.22 -13.39
N THR A 238 49.51 -4.22 -12.92
CA THR A 238 50.57 -4.92 -13.67
C THR A 238 49.96 -5.89 -14.69
N ALA A 239 50.78 -6.36 -15.64
CA ALA A 239 50.35 -7.39 -16.60
C ALA A 239 49.99 -8.72 -15.93
N GLU A 240 50.64 -9.05 -14.83
CA GLU A 240 50.35 -10.27 -14.07
C GLU A 240 49.04 -10.18 -13.32
N GLU A 241 48.74 -9.05 -12.68
CA GLU A 241 47.45 -8.75 -12.05
C GLU A 241 46.29 -8.76 -13.08
N GLU A 242 46.50 -8.15 -14.27
CA GLU A 242 45.53 -8.23 -15.38
C GLU A 242 45.23 -9.68 -15.74
N LYS A 243 46.27 -10.49 -16.01
CA LYS A 243 46.12 -11.90 -16.37
C LYS A 243 45.36 -12.69 -15.31
N LYS A 244 45.68 -12.49 -14.05
CA LYS A 244 45.02 -13.16 -12.91
C LYS A 244 43.56 -12.72 -12.80
N ALA A 245 43.26 -11.42 -12.91
CA ALA A 245 41.91 -10.88 -12.80
C ALA A 245 41.00 -11.32 -13.96
N LEU A 246 41.51 -11.38 -15.19
CA LEU A 246 40.77 -11.87 -16.36
C LEU A 246 40.47 -13.38 -16.27
N ALA A 247 41.34 -14.16 -15.63
CA ALA A 247 41.15 -15.60 -15.41
C ALA A 247 40.14 -15.93 -14.30
N THR A 248 39.80 -14.97 -13.44
CA THR A 248 38.83 -15.18 -12.33
C THR A 248 37.44 -15.42 -12.91
N PRO A 249 36.71 -16.48 -12.50
CA PRO A 249 35.30 -16.69 -12.88
C PRO A 249 34.42 -15.48 -12.56
N ILE A 250 33.35 -15.28 -13.30
CA ILE A 250 32.45 -14.11 -13.09
C ILE A 250 31.63 -14.23 -11.83
N ASP A 251 31.37 -15.45 -11.40
CA ASP A 251 30.61 -15.83 -10.20
C ASP A 251 31.49 -16.10 -8.96
N ASP A 252 32.82 -15.81 -9.06
CA ASP A 252 33.75 -16.00 -7.96
C ASP A 252 33.32 -15.26 -6.69
N GLY A 253 32.95 -16.03 -5.65
CA GLY A 253 32.54 -15.53 -4.35
C GLY A 253 31.14 -14.91 -4.30
N LEU A 254 30.32 -14.98 -5.36
CA LEU A 254 28.95 -14.49 -5.33
C LEU A 254 28.10 -15.24 -4.31
N GLN A 255 27.32 -14.47 -3.54
CA GLN A 255 26.34 -14.97 -2.60
C GLN A 255 24.95 -15.04 -3.24
N PRO A 256 24.05 -15.93 -2.79
CA PRO A 256 22.66 -15.88 -3.17
C PRO A 256 22.06 -14.49 -2.86
N LEU A 257 21.33 -13.91 -3.82
CA LEU A 257 20.68 -12.61 -3.61
C LEU A 257 19.66 -12.71 -2.47
N LYS A 258 19.81 -11.85 -1.48
CA LYS A 258 18.73 -11.56 -0.55
C LYS A 258 17.80 -10.55 -1.20
N GLN A 259 16.48 -10.71 -1.03
CA GLN A 259 15.54 -9.69 -1.53
C GLN A 259 15.87 -8.33 -0.91
N SER A 260 15.98 -7.31 -1.74
CA SER A 260 16.37 -5.94 -1.32
C SER A 260 15.29 -5.22 -0.49
N VAL A 261 14.05 -5.72 -0.50
CA VAL A 261 12.93 -5.24 0.30
C VAL A 261 12.38 -6.43 1.09
N THR A 262 12.59 -6.44 2.39
CA THR A 262 12.03 -7.48 3.26
C THR A 262 10.67 -6.99 3.77
N ILE A 263 9.63 -7.14 2.95
CA ILE A 263 8.26 -7.02 3.40
C ILE A 263 7.84 -8.39 3.91
N PRO A 264 7.52 -8.55 5.19
CA PRO A 264 7.01 -9.81 5.69
C PRO A 264 5.68 -10.13 5.01
N SER A 265 5.51 -11.34 4.48
CA SER A 265 4.30 -11.75 3.76
C SER A 265 3.03 -11.57 4.60
N TYR A 266 3.13 -11.75 5.91
CA TYR A 266 2.01 -11.54 6.83
C TYR A 266 1.54 -10.08 6.88
N ALA A 267 2.39 -9.09 6.57
CA ALA A 267 2.10 -7.67 6.66
C ALA A 267 1.97 -6.97 5.29
N ASP A 268 2.07 -7.69 4.18
CA ASP A 268 2.16 -7.13 2.83
C ASP A 268 1.01 -6.15 2.50
N ASN A 269 -0.23 -6.58 2.68
CA ASN A 269 -1.40 -5.77 2.37
C ASN A 269 -1.53 -4.53 3.28
N PHE A 270 -1.23 -4.68 4.57
CA PHE A 270 -1.23 -3.56 5.51
C PHE A 270 -0.16 -2.53 5.13
N LEU A 271 1.08 -2.99 4.90
CA LEU A 271 2.21 -2.11 4.56
C LEU A 271 2.00 -1.40 3.23
N LYS A 272 1.34 -2.03 2.25
CA LYS A 272 0.92 -1.37 1.01
C LYS A 272 0.07 -0.13 1.28
N GLN A 273 -0.95 -0.24 2.15
CA GLN A 273 -1.80 0.90 2.51
C GLN A 273 -1.06 1.94 3.35
N ALA A 274 -0.25 1.50 4.32
CA ALA A 274 0.54 2.40 5.16
C ALA A 274 1.52 3.24 4.33
N ILE A 275 2.21 2.64 3.36
CA ILE A 275 3.11 3.35 2.46
C ILE A 275 2.35 4.34 1.58
N ALA A 276 1.20 3.95 1.03
CA ALA A 276 0.37 4.84 0.23
C ALA A 276 -0.11 6.06 1.05
N GLN A 277 -0.55 5.83 2.29
CA GLN A 277 -0.92 6.91 3.19
C GLN A 277 0.27 7.79 3.59
N ALA A 278 1.43 7.20 3.88
CA ALA A 278 2.63 7.94 4.22
C ALA A 278 3.08 8.87 3.08
N LYS A 279 3.00 8.41 1.83
CA LYS A 279 3.25 9.24 0.64
C LYS A 279 2.27 10.41 0.54
N THR A 280 0.98 10.16 0.75
CA THR A 280 -0.03 11.23 0.77
C THR A 280 0.23 12.24 1.88
N LEU A 281 0.71 11.78 3.04
CA LEU A 281 0.95 12.61 4.23
C LEU A 281 2.23 13.46 4.10
N ALA A 282 3.31 12.89 3.55
CA ALA A 282 4.66 13.45 3.66
C ALA A 282 5.41 13.61 2.32
N GLY A 283 4.80 13.23 1.19
CA GLY A 283 5.36 13.32 -0.15
C GLY A 283 5.89 11.98 -0.69
N ASP A 284 6.01 11.89 -2.02
CA ASP A 284 6.40 10.64 -2.70
C ASP A 284 7.86 10.22 -2.42
N ASP A 285 8.72 11.17 -2.12
CA ASP A 285 10.17 10.96 -1.91
C ASP A 285 10.50 10.24 -0.59
N ILE A 286 9.51 10.05 0.30
CA ILE A 286 9.74 9.43 1.63
C ILE A 286 10.43 8.07 1.57
N LEU A 287 10.29 7.32 0.47
CA LEU A 287 10.90 6.00 0.33
C LEU A 287 12.42 6.06 0.11
N THR A 288 12.93 7.19 -0.37
CA THR A 288 14.33 7.42 -0.70
C THR A 288 15.04 8.39 0.24
N GLU A 289 14.28 9.05 1.11
CA GLU A 289 14.80 10.10 2.01
C GLU A 289 15.31 9.58 3.37
N GLY A 290 15.23 8.27 3.62
CA GLY A 290 15.65 7.70 4.89
C GLY A 290 14.69 8.03 6.05
N ALA A 291 13.43 8.21 5.72
CA ALA A 291 12.39 8.53 6.68
C ALA A 291 12.09 7.34 7.63
N LYS A 292 11.50 7.65 8.76
CA LYS A 292 10.92 6.69 9.69
C LYS A 292 9.41 6.81 9.62
N ILE A 293 8.73 5.76 9.12
CA ILE A 293 7.28 5.70 9.02
C ILE A 293 6.76 4.91 10.22
N TYR A 294 6.04 5.57 11.11
CA TYR A 294 5.40 4.95 12.27
C TYR A 294 3.96 4.62 11.91
N THR A 295 3.65 3.32 11.95
CA THR A 295 2.33 2.81 11.59
C THR A 295 1.49 2.47 12.81
N THR A 296 0.22 2.16 12.55
CA THR A 296 -0.72 1.66 13.55
C THR A 296 -0.72 0.12 13.63
N LEU A 297 0.16 -0.55 12.89
CA LEU A 297 0.26 -2.00 12.85
C LEU A 297 0.53 -2.59 14.24
N ASP A 298 -0.37 -3.44 14.71
CA ASP A 298 -0.04 -4.39 15.78
C ASP A 298 0.50 -5.67 15.13
N THR A 299 1.80 -5.86 15.24
CA THR A 299 2.49 -7.01 14.61
C THR A 299 1.94 -8.34 15.10
N THR A 300 1.56 -8.45 16.39
CA THR A 300 0.99 -9.67 16.97
C THR A 300 -0.41 -9.93 16.41
N ALA A 301 -1.27 -8.92 16.39
CA ALA A 301 -2.60 -9.00 15.81
C ALA A 301 -2.55 -9.37 14.31
N GLN A 302 -1.62 -8.77 13.59
CA GLN A 302 -1.42 -9.03 12.16
C GLN A 302 -0.95 -10.47 11.88
N GLN A 303 -0.01 -10.98 12.66
CA GLN A 303 0.46 -12.37 12.55
C GLN A 303 -0.65 -13.36 12.90
N ASN A 304 -1.43 -13.07 13.94
CA ASN A 304 -2.59 -13.88 14.32
C ASN A 304 -3.62 -13.93 13.18
N LEU A 305 -3.98 -12.77 12.60
CA LEU A 305 -4.89 -12.71 11.45
C LEU A 305 -4.36 -13.51 10.25
N TYR A 306 -3.08 -13.35 9.94
CA TYR A 306 -2.44 -14.11 8.87
C TYR A 306 -2.49 -15.62 9.13
N ASN A 307 -2.18 -16.07 10.34
CA ASN A 307 -2.20 -17.47 10.73
C ASN A 307 -3.62 -18.06 10.71
N ILE A 308 -4.62 -17.32 11.21
CA ILE A 308 -6.04 -17.73 11.16
C ILE A 308 -6.47 -17.99 9.72
N VAL A 309 -6.05 -17.13 8.78
CA VAL A 309 -6.48 -17.21 7.39
C VAL A 309 -5.69 -18.24 6.58
N ASN A 310 -4.37 -18.42 6.82
CA ASN A 310 -3.49 -19.14 5.89
C ASN A 310 -2.99 -20.51 6.40
N THR A 311 -3.05 -20.83 7.71
CA THR A 311 -2.38 -22.05 8.21
C THR A 311 -3.28 -23.29 8.26
N GLY A 312 -4.59 -23.14 8.10
CA GLY A 312 -5.55 -24.25 8.26
C GLY A 312 -5.77 -24.71 9.71
N ASN A 313 -5.06 -24.17 10.70
CA ASN A 313 -5.19 -24.56 12.11
C ASN A 313 -6.48 -24.06 12.77
N TYR A 314 -7.07 -23.00 12.23
CA TYR A 314 -8.27 -22.36 12.78
C TYR A 314 -9.50 -22.57 11.90
N ILE A 315 -9.32 -22.55 10.60
CA ILE A 315 -10.38 -22.57 9.60
C ILE A 315 -10.12 -23.70 8.61
N THR A 316 -11.14 -24.54 8.39
CA THR A 316 -11.15 -25.52 7.31
C THR A 316 -11.79 -24.89 6.08
N TYR A 317 -11.04 -24.78 5.01
CA TYR A 317 -11.49 -24.25 3.72
C TYR A 317 -11.91 -25.39 2.78
N PRO A 318 -12.85 -25.15 1.85
CA PRO A 318 -13.24 -26.15 0.87
C PRO A 318 -12.13 -26.48 -0.13
N ASP A 319 -11.27 -25.49 -0.43
CA ASP A 319 -10.13 -25.62 -1.35
C ASP A 319 -9.11 -24.50 -1.11
N ASP A 320 -8.02 -24.50 -1.90
CA ASP A 320 -6.93 -23.53 -1.80
C ASP A 320 -7.21 -22.20 -2.52
N THR A 321 -8.28 -22.10 -3.30
CA THR A 321 -8.61 -20.93 -4.12
C THR A 321 -9.60 -19.98 -3.46
N MET A 322 -10.34 -20.43 -2.43
CA MET A 322 -11.23 -19.58 -1.65
C MET A 322 -10.43 -18.46 -0.98
N GLN A 323 -10.90 -17.23 -1.11
CA GLN A 323 -10.26 -16.03 -0.61
C GLN A 323 -10.91 -15.50 0.66
N VAL A 324 -10.13 -14.82 1.46
CA VAL A 324 -10.57 -14.09 2.67
C VAL A 324 -9.92 -12.71 2.65
N ALA A 325 -10.72 -11.67 2.84
CA ALA A 325 -10.23 -10.32 3.07
C ALA A 325 -10.81 -9.78 4.37
N SER A 326 -9.97 -9.13 5.17
CA SER A 326 -10.39 -8.65 6.49
C SER A 326 -9.60 -7.44 6.94
N THR A 327 -10.27 -6.57 7.69
CA THR A 327 -9.68 -5.42 8.37
C THR A 327 -10.10 -5.41 9.83
N VAL A 328 -9.15 -5.19 10.73
CA VAL A 328 -9.36 -5.01 12.16
C VAL A 328 -9.00 -3.59 12.54
N THR A 329 -9.94 -2.91 13.21
CA THR A 329 -9.82 -1.51 13.60
C THR A 329 -9.96 -1.37 15.11
N ASP A 330 -9.14 -0.55 15.74
CA ASP A 330 -9.33 -0.10 17.11
C ASP A 330 -10.54 0.84 17.19
N VAL A 331 -11.53 0.52 18.00
CA VAL A 331 -12.80 1.25 18.10
C VAL A 331 -12.60 2.69 18.57
N LYS A 332 -11.70 2.91 19.51
CA LYS A 332 -11.52 4.21 20.16
C LYS A 332 -10.76 5.18 19.26
N THR A 333 -9.76 4.70 18.55
CA THR A 333 -8.86 5.54 17.75
C THR A 333 -9.22 5.58 16.26
N GLY A 334 -9.87 4.52 15.75
CA GLY A 334 -10.10 4.31 14.32
C GLY A 334 -8.87 3.80 13.57
N ALA A 335 -7.78 3.49 14.28
CA ALA A 335 -6.57 2.95 13.72
C ALA A 335 -6.80 1.53 13.16
N VAL A 336 -6.38 1.27 11.94
CA VAL A 336 -6.30 -0.10 11.42
C VAL A 336 -5.11 -0.77 12.07
N ILE A 337 -5.34 -1.86 12.83
CA ILE A 337 -4.29 -2.58 13.55
C ILE A 337 -3.81 -3.84 12.83
N ALA A 338 -4.68 -4.42 12.00
CA ALA A 338 -4.35 -5.58 11.15
C ALA A 338 -5.22 -5.58 9.90
N GLN A 339 -4.67 -6.06 8.77
CA GLN A 339 -5.41 -6.19 7.53
C GLN A 339 -4.82 -7.32 6.66
N ILE A 340 -5.70 -8.12 6.04
CA ILE A 340 -5.35 -9.10 5.02
C ILE A 340 -6.26 -8.93 3.81
N GLY A 341 -5.70 -8.94 2.62
CA GLY A 341 -6.41 -8.71 1.37
C GLY A 341 -6.62 -9.96 0.51
N GLY A 342 -6.20 -11.12 0.98
CA GLY A 342 -6.36 -12.39 0.28
C GLY A 342 -5.68 -13.54 1.02
N ARG A 343 -6.08 -14.77 0.68
CA ARG A 343 -5.50 -16.01 1.20
C ARG A 343 -4.54 -16.60 0.18
N ASN A 344 -3.51 -17.32 0.63
CA ASN A 344 -2.54 -18.03 -0.20
C ASN A 344 -1.87 -17.13 -1.27
N GLN A 345 -1.56 -15.89 -0.93
CA GLN A 345 -0.86 -15.00 -1.86
C GLN A 345 0.55 -15.55 -2.15
N PRO A 346 1.01 -15.54 -3.42
CA PRO A 346 2.33 -16.05 -3.78
C PRO A 346 3.43 -15.30 -3.04
N SER A 347 4.39 -16.03 -2.45
CA SER A 347 5.48 -15.47 -1.66
C SER A 347 6.45 -14.58 -2.45
N ASN A 348 6.44 -14.68 -3.77
CA ASN A 348 7.25 -13.85 -4.68
C ASN A 348 6.55 -12.55 -5.12
N VAL A 349 5.33 -12.30 -4.65
CA VAL A 349 4.58 -11.08 -4.92
C VAL A 349 4.65 -10.17 -3.70
N THR A 350 5.17 -8.97 -3.90
CA THR A 350 5.18 -7.89 -2.91
C THR A 350 4.15 -6.84 -3.30
N PHE A 351 3.41 -6.32 -2.33
CA PHE A 351 2.30 -5.38 -2.52
C PHE A 351 1.22 -5.92 -3.46
N GLY A 352 0.84 -7.18 -3.23
CA GLY A 352 -0.15 -7.91 -3.99
C GLY A 352 -1.53 -7.24 -4.02
N PHE A 353 -2.47 -7.89 -4.69
CA PHE A 353 -3.86 -7.43 -4.72
C PHE A 353 -4.45 -7.43 -3.30
N ASN A 354 -5.14 -6.36 -2.93
CA ASN A 354 -5.73 -6.18 -1.61
C ASN A 354 -7.26 -6.02 -1.73
N GLN A 355 -8.01 -7.13 -1.59
CA GLN A 355 -9.47 -7.12 -1.62
C GLN A 355 -10.08 -6.35 -0.44
N ALA A 356 -9.34 -6.21 0.67
CA ALA A 356 -9.86 -5.53 1.86
C ALA A 356 -10.21 -4.05 1.65
N VAL A 357 -9.69 -3.43 0.61
CA VAL A 357 -9.95 -2.03 0.24
C VAL A 357 -10.75 -1.88 -1.07
N GLN A 358 -11.07 -2.99 -1.76
CA GLN A 358 -11.87 -2.95 -2.97
C GLN A 358 -13.36 -2.87 -2.64
N THR A 359 -14.14 -2.27 -3.54
CA THR A 359 -15.58 -2.05 -3.37
C THR A 359 -16.42 -2.78 -4.42
N ASP A 360 -15.85 -3.76 -5.08
CA ASP A 360 -16.43 -4.53 -6.18
C ASP A 360 -17.20 -5.79 -5.73
N ARG A 361 -17.25 -6.04 -4.40
CA ARG A 361 -17.96 -7.19 -3.82
C ARG A 361 -19.13 -6.73 -2.98
N ASP A 362 -20.21 -7.52 -2.99
CA ASP A 362 -21.44 -7.20 -2.28
C ASP A 362 -21.38 -7.64 -0.82
N TRP A 363 -21.69 -6.74 0.09
CA TRP A 363 -21.72 -6.94 1.53
C TRP A 363 -23.07 -7.44 2.05
N GLY A 364 -24.07 -7.53 1.18
CA GLY A 364 -25.37 -8.14 1.47
C GLY A 364 -26.05 -7.56 2.71
N SER A 365 -26.61 -8.42 3.51
CA SER A 365 -27.36 -8.06 4.74
C SER A 365 -26.56 -7.36 5.84
N THR A 366 -25.20 -7.24 5.72
CA THR A 366 -24.45 -6.38 6.62
C THR A 366 -24.76 -4.89 6.39
N MET A 367 -25.43 -4.55 5.28
CA MET A 367 -25.87 -3.18 5.02
C MET A 367 -27.08 -2.76 5.87
N LYS A 368 -27.92 -3.70 6.32
CA LYS A 368 -29.16 -3.42 7.07
C LYS A 368 -28.97 -2.50 8.29
N PRO A 369 -27.96 -2.70 9.16
CA PRO A 369 -27.74 -1.80 10.29
C PRO A 369 -27.42 -0.36 9.90
N ILE A 370 -26.80 -0.17 8.74
CA ILE A 370 -26.29 1.16 8.32
C ILE A 370 -27.15 1.84 7.27
N VAL A 371 -27.97 1.10 6.52
CA VAL A 371 -28.86 1.65 5.47
C VAL A 371 -30.29 1.81 5.97
N ASP A 372 -30.78 0.89 6.81
CA ASP A 372 -32.18 0.83 7.21
C ASP A 372 -32.40 1.16 8.68
N TYR A 373 -31.97 0.27 9.57
CA TYR A 373 -32.34 0.32 10.99
C TYR A 373 -31.62 1.43 11.75
N GLY A 374 -30.33 1.67 11.48
CA GLY A 374 -29.58 2.78 12.08
C GLY A 374 -30.24 4.14 11.80
N PRO A 375 -30.43 4.51 10.52
CA PRO A 375 -31.13 5.75 10.20
C PRO A 375 -32.60 5.77 10.66
N ALA A 376 -33.29 4.62 10.79
CA ALA A 376 -34.62 4.57 11.34
C ALA A 376 -34.66 4.97 12.83
N PHE A 377 -33.72 4.47 13.64
CA PHE A 377 -33.57 4.92 15.02
C PHE A 377 -33.07 6.36 15.11
N GLU A 378 -32.13 6.77 14.25
CA GLU A 378 -31.60 8.14 14.27
C GLU A 378 -32.70 9.18 14.02
N ASN A 379 -33.61 8.92 13.09
CA ASN A 379 -34.71 9.81 12.72
C ASN A 379 -36.01 9.55 13.51
N ASN A 380 -35.99 8.73 14.56
CA ASN A 380 -37.13 8.37 15.41
C ASN A 380 -38.31 7.71 14.66
N ILE A 381 -38.06 7.09 13.51
CA ILE A 381 -39.03 6.20 12.86
C ILE A 381 -39.27 4.98 13.76
N TYR A 382 -38.21 4.49 14.38
CA TYR A 382 -38.26 3.57 15.50
C TYR A 382 -37.69 4.22 16.76
N THR A 383 -38.41 4.04 17.88
CA THR A 383 -38.01 4.56 19.19
C THR A 383 -37.86 3.46 20.23
N SER A 384 -38.25 2.23 19.88
CA SER A 384 -38.13 1.04 20.72
C SER A 384 -37.66 -0.17 19.95
N THR A 385 -36.86 -1.03 20.58
CA THR A 385 -36.50 -2.34 20.03
C THR A 385 -37.72 -3.25 19.83
N ASN A 386 -38.85 -2.94 20.48
CA ASN A 386 -40.12 -3.65 20.36
C ASN A 386 -41.10 -2.97 19.37
N ASN A 387 -40.70 -1.92 18.64
CA ASN A 387 -41.53 -1.45 17.52
C ASN A 387 -41.77 -2.59 16.54
N TYR A 388 -42.95 -2.61 15.95
CA TYR A 388 -43.36 -3.65 15.01
C TYR A 388 -43.14 -3.23 13.55
N VAL A 389 -42.74 -4.21 12.74
CA VAL A 389 -42.60 -4.09 11.30
C VAL A 389 -43.22 -5.29 10.62
N SER A 390 -43.81 -5.08 9.44
CA SER A 390 -44.46 -6.15 8.68
C SER A 390 -43.45 -6.99 7.92
N ASP A 391 -43.56 -8.33 8.04
CA ASP A 391 -42.84 -9.34 7.27
C ASP A 391 -43.87 -10.15 6.41
N SER A 392 -44.72 -9.46 5.67
CA SER A 392 -45.69 -10.04 4.74
C SER A 392 -45.27 -9.78 3.30
N PRO A 393 -45.67 -10.66 2.35
CA PRO A 393 -45.36 -10.52 0.93
C PRO A 393 -45.58 -9.08 0.41
N THR A 394 -44.62 -8.57 -0.35
CA THR A 394 -44.65 -7.20 -0.87
C THR A 394 -43.76 -7.07 -2.12
N THR A 395 -43.75 -5.89 -2.71
CA THR A 395 -42.86 -5.53 -3.82
C THR A 395 -41.99 -4.34 -3.44
N TYR A 396 -40.91 -4.15 -4.15
CA TYR A 396 -40.21 -2.88 -4.21
C TYR A 396 -41.13 -1.79 -4.80
N PRO A 397 -40.82 -0.49 -4.60
CA PRO A 397 -41.61 0.59 -5.18
C PRO A 397 -41.75 0.53 -6.71
N ASN A 398 -40.80 -0.12 -7.40
CA ASN A 398 -40.83 -0.33 -8.85
C ASN A 398 -41.69 -1.54 -9.29
N GLY A 399 -42.37 -2.21 -8.35
CA GLY A 399 -43.23 -3.36 -8.62
C GLY A 399 -42.51 -4.73 -8.62
N THR A 400 -41.17 -4.76 -8.51
CA THR A 400 -40.42 -6.03 -8.44
C THR A 400 -40.76 -6.79 -7.17
N PRO A 401 -41.09 -8.10 -7.23
CA PRO A 401 -41.38 -8.92 -6.05
C PRO A 401 -40.19 -8.95 -5.06
N LEU A 402 -40.47 -8.77 -3.78
CA LEU A 402 -39.50 -8.86 -2.70
C LEU A 402 -39.72 -10.12 -1.88
N LYS A 403 -38.69 -10.90 -1.68
CA LYS A 403 -38.72 -12.17 -0.93
C LYS A 403 -37.72 -12.16 0.22
N ASN A 404 -38.04 -12.86 1.29
CA ASN A 404 -37.07 -13.23 2.30
C ASN A 404 -36.16 -14.36 1.81
N TRP A 405 -34.99 -14.48 2.40
CA TRP A 405 -33.95 -15.43 2.01
C TRP A 405 -34.40 -16.91 2.07
N ASP A 406 -35.41 -17.22 2.92
CA ASP A 406 -35.97 -18.54 3.14
C ASP A 406 -37.37 -18.73 2.49
N ASN A 407 -37.86 -17.73 1.77
CA ASN A 407 -39.19 -17.68 1.19
C ASN A 407 -40.33 -17.84 2.21
N THR A 408 -40.07 -17.62 3.52
CA THR A 408 -41.10 -17.66 4.58
C THR A 408 -41.48 -16.23 5.03
N TYR A 409 -42.60 -16.09 5.72
CA TYR A 409 -43.17 -14.83 6.17
C TYR A 409 -43.72 -14.98 7.59
N PHE A 410 -43.36 -14.08 8.49
CA PHE A 410 -43.79 -14.12 9.91
C PHE A 410 -44.93 -13.14 10.24
N GLY A 411 -45.44 -12.40 9.23
CA GLY A 411 -46.53 -11.43 9.40
C GLY A 411 -46.03 -10.14 10.08
N SER A 412 -46.28 -9.98 11.35
CA SER A 412 -45.82 -8.82 12.13
C SER A 412 -44.81 -9.29 13.20
N MET A 413 -43.67 -8.58 13.26
CA MET A 413 -42.61 -8.95 14.19
C MET A 413 -41.91 -7.70 14.74
N THR A 414 -41.17 -7.81 15.84
CA THR A 414 -40.40 -6.68 16.37
C THR A 414 -39.21 -6.35 15.46
N VAL A 415 -38.80 -5.08 15.42
CA VAL A 415 -37.62 -4.65 14.67
C VAL A 415 -36.36 -5.35 15.17
N LYS A 416 -36.27 -5.69 16.47
CA LYS A 416 -35.17 -6.48 17.03
C LYS A 416 -35.11 -7.86 16.40
N SER A 417 -36.23 -8.60 16.37
CA SER A 417 -36.28 -9.93 15.74
C SER A 417 -36.08 -9.86 14.23
N ALA A 418 -36.61 -8.84 13.56
CA ALA A 418 -36.48 -8.66 12.13
C ALA A 418 -35.02 -8.51 11.69
N LEU A 419 -34.25 -7.66 12.38
CA LEU A 419 -32.83 -7.48 12.10
C LEU A 419 -32.01 -8.71 12.53
N ALA A 420 -32.29 -9.30 13.68
CA ALA A 420 -31.58 -10.49 14.17
C ALA A 420 -31.72 -11.68 13.21
N LEU A 421 -32.94 -11.96 12.74
CA LEU A 421 -33.24 -13.00 11.75
C LEU A 421 -32.94 -12.58 10.29
N SER A 422 -32.39 -11.40 10.10
CA SER A 422 -31.96 -10.89 8.78
C SER A 422 -33.08 -10.84 7.73
N ARG A 423 -34.34 -10.53 8.11
CA ARG A 423 -35.49 -10.48 7.21
C ARG A 423 -35.31 -9.36 6.16
N ASN A 424 -35.55 -9.68 4.89
CA ASN A 424 -35.38 -8.73 3.78
C ASN A 424 -36.56 -7.76 3.68
N ILE A 425 -37.78 -8.27 3.79
CA ILE A 425 -39.01 -7.46 3.68
C ILE A 425 -39.06 -6.37 4.76
N PRO A 426 -38.85 -6.68 6.05
CA PRO A 426 -38.74 -5.66 7.08
C PRO A 426 -37.66 -4.59 6.79
N ALA A 427 -36.51 -5.00 6.28
CA ALA A 427 -35.41 -4.08 5.98
C ALA A 427 -35.80 -3.07 4.88
N VAL A 428 -36.31 -3.54 3.74
CA VAL A 428 -36.75 -2.67 2.64
C VAL A 428 -37.90 -1.76 3.08
N LYS A 429 -38.88 -2.27 3.83
CA LYS A 429 -39.95 -1.44 4.38
C LYS A 429 -39.42 -0.36 5.34
N THR A 430 -38.42 -0.70 6.14
CA THR A 430 -37.75 0.26 7.02
C THR A 430 -37.08 1.36 6.19
N LEU A 431 -36.34 1.00 5.14
CA LEU A 431 -35.71 1.99 4.24
C LEU A 431 -36.75 2.89 3.55
N ILE A 432 -37.87 2.32 3.09
CA ILE A 432 -38.96 3.12 2.50
C ILE A 432 -39.46 4.16 3.52
N ASN A 433 -39.68 3.77 4.78
CA ASN A 433 -40.13 4.67 5.84
C ASN A 433 -39.09 5.73 6.21
N VAL A 434 -37.80 5.41 6.17
CA VAL A 434 -36.68 6.33 6.41
C VAL A 434 -36.55 7.34 5.27
N GLY A 435 -36.76 6.89 4.05
CA GLY A 435 -36.46 7.63 2.82
C GLY A 435 -34.98 7.58 2.41
N LEU A 436 -34.73 7.64 1.10
CA LEU A 436 -33.38 7.48 0.55
C LEU A 436 -32.41 8.59 1.00
N ASP A 437 -32.89 9.83 1.15
CA ASP A 437 -32.05 10.98 1.54
C ASP A 437 -31.52 10.85 2.97
N ASN A 438 -32.39 10.47 3.94
CA ASN A 438 -31.97 10.24 5.33
C ASN A 438 -31.00 9.06 5.45
N SER A 439 -31.27 8.00 4.70
CA SER A 439 -30.39 6.84 4.65
C SER A 439 -29.03 7.21 4.03
N SER A 440 -29.00 7.88 2.88
CA SER A 440 -27.78 8.33 2.21
C SER A 440 -26.93 9.22 3.13
N LYS A 441 -27.56 10.16 3.83
CA LYS A 441 -26.87 11.02 4.81
C LYS A 441 -26.22 10.20 5.93
N PHE A 442 -26.94 9.21 6.46
CA PHE A 442 -26.44 8.35 7.55
C PHE A 442 -25.27 7.48 7.07
N VAL A 443 -25.40 6.83 5.91
CA VAL A 443 -24.36 5.97 5.30
C VAL A 443 -23.11 6.78 4.97
N ASN A 444 -23.27 7.97 4.40
CA ASN A 444 -22.15 8.88 4.12
C ASN A 444 -21.45 9.35 5.41
N GLY A 445 -22.20 9.56 6.49
CA GLY A 445 -21.67 9.88 7.82
C GLY A 445 -20.78 8.75 8.39
N LEU A 446 -20.97 7.53 7.92
CA LEU A 446 -20.16 6.34 8.24
C LEU A 446 -19.03 6.06 7.23
N GLY A 447 -18.75 6.99 6.32
CA GLY A 447 -17.66 6.87 5.36
C GLY A 447 -17.91 5.94 4.18
N ILE A 448 -19.14 5.50 3.97
CA ILE A 448 -19.55 4.67 2.84
C ILE A 448 -20.40 5.54 1.90
N THR A 449 -20.10 5.48 0.62
CA THR A 449 -20.89 6.18 -0.41
C THR A 449 -21.57 5.14 -1.31
N LEU A 450 -22.87 5.28 -1.49
CA LEU A 450 -23.67 4.54 -2.46
C LEU A 450 -24.37 5.59 -3.36
N ASP A 451 -23.95 5.71 -4.62
CA ASP A 451 -24.43 6.77 -5.50
C ASP A 451 -24.87 6.19 -6.88
N PRO A 452 -26.17 6.22 -7.21
CA PRO A 452 -27.26 6.55 -6.30
C PRO A 452 -27.49 5.46 -5.23
N LEU A 453 -28.01 5.88 -4.05
CA LEU A 453 -28.58 4.94 -3.09
C LEU A 453 -29.98 4.56 -3.55
N GLU A 454 -30.26 3.27 -3.63
CA GLU A 454 -31.52 2.70 -4.11
C GLU A 454 -32.17 1.82 -3.04
N TYR A 455 -33.45 1.47 -3.20
CA TYR A 455 -34.16 0.60 -2.25
C TYR A 455 -33.56 -0.83 -2.16
N SER A 456 -32.89 -1.29 -3.22
CA SER A 456 -32.12 -2.54 -3.22
C SER A 456 -30.94 -2.52 -2.22
N ASN A 457 -30.42 -1.32 -1.89
CA ASN A 457 -29.33 -1.16 -0.94
C ASN A 457 -29.73 -1.46 0.52
N ALA A 458 -31.02 -1.65 0.81
CA ALA A 458 -31.45 -2.23 2.08
C ALA A 458 -30.80 -3.61 2.36
N ILE A 459 -30.41 -4.34 1.34
CA ILE A 459 -29.89 -5.72 1.44
C ILE A 459 -28.62 -5.94 0.58
N SER A 460 -28.03 -4.88 0.02
CA SER A 460 -26.88 -4.95 -0.89
C SER A 460 -26.03 -3.70 -0.79
N SER A 461 -24.71 -3.84 -0.99
CA SER A 461 -23.78 -2.70 -1.13
C SER A 461 -23.50 -2.32 -2.58
N ASN A 462 -24.13 -2.97 -3.55
CA ASN A 462 -23.91 -2.69 -4.96
C ASN A 462 -24.39 -1.26 -5.30
N SER A 463 -23.53 -0.49 -5.94
CA SER A 463 -23.80 0.87 -6.37
C SER A 463 -23.03 1.18 -7.63
N LYS A 464 -23.53 2.11 -8.44
CA LYS A 464 -22.85 2.57 -9.65
C LYS A 464 -21.54 3.29 -9.32
N ASN A 465 -21.57 4.12 -8.29
CA ASN A 465 -20.39 4.83 -7.79
C ASN A 465 -20.26 4.58 -6.29
N GLY A 466 -19.08 4.17 -5.86
CA GLY A 466 -18.80 3.87 -4.43
C GLY A 466 -18.88 2.39 -4.11
N GLY A 467 -19.49 2.05 -2.99
CA GLY A 467 -19.56 0.68 -2.45
C GLY A 467 -18.83 0.51 -1.12
N ALA A 468 -18.93 -0.69 -0.58
CA ALA A 468 -18.35 -1.09 0.71
C ALA A 468 -17.11 -1.98 0.52
N SER A 469 -16.22 -1.93 1.49
CA SER A 469 -15.03 -2.80 1.59
C SER A 469 -14.83 -3.22 3.04
N SER A 470 -13.98 -4.21 3.32
CA SER A 470 -13.76 -4.62 4.71
C SER A 470 -13.22 -3.47 5.57
N GLU A 471 -12.35 -2.61 5.01
CA GLU A 471 -11.86 -1.40 5.68
C GLU A 471 -12.99 -0.44 6.05
N LYS A 472 -13.85 -0.12 5.08
CA LYS A 472 -14.98 0.80 5.30
C LYS A 472 -16.01 0.21 6.28
N MET A 473 -16.32 -1.08 6.15
CA MET A 473 -17.30 -1.75 7.01
C MET A 473 -16.81 -1.88 8.45
N ALA A 474 -15.53 -2.21 8.67
CA ALA A 474 -14.95 -2.24 10.01
C ALA A 474 -15.03 -0.85 10.69
N ALA A 475 -14.70 0.22 9.95
CA ALA A 475 -14.78 1.58 10.46
C ALA A 475 -16.22 2.05 10.72
N ALA A 476 -17.17 1.69 9.83
CA ALA A 476 -18.58 2.02 9.99
C ALA A 476 -19.19 1.38 11.24
N TYR A 477 -18.91 0.10 11.45
CA TYR A 477 -19.42 -0.63 12.64
C TYR A 477 -18.71 -0.23 13.93
N ALA A 478 -17.43 0.20 13.86
CA ALA A 478 -16.75 0.79 15.01
C ALA A 478 -17.52 1.98 15.60
N ALA A 479 -18.24 2.75 14.79
CA ALA A 479 -19.04 3.88 15.24
C ALA A 479 -20.19 3.47 16.17
N PHE A 480 -20.81 2.30 15.98
CA PHE A 480 -21.80 1.77 16.93
C PHE A 480 -21.18 1.49 18.28
N SER A 481 -20.00 0.87 18.32
CA SER A 481 -19.27 0.61 19.57
C SER A 481 -18.75 1.88 20.23
N ASN A 482 -18.43 2.92 19.45
CA ASN A 482 -17.84 4.18 19.93
C ASN A 482 -18.88 5.28 20.19
N GLY A 483 -20.10 4.90 20.60
CA GLY A 483 -21.15 5.88 20.95
C GLY A 483 -21.54 6.82 19.83
N GLY A 484 -21.49 6.36 18.58
CA GLY A 484 -21.88 7.10 17.39
C GLY A 484 -20.78 7.98 16.78
N ILE A 485 -19.54 7.88 17.24
CA ILE A 485 -18.40 8.60 16.66
C ILE A 485 -17.75 7.74 15.58
N TYR A 486 -17.81 8.19 14.35
CA TYR A 486 -17.05 7.62 13.23
C TYR A 486 -15.65 8.22 13.19
N THR A 487 -14.66 7.37 12.96
CA THR A 487 -13.28 7.78 12.67
C THR A 487 -12.87 7.19 11.32
N LYS A 488 -12.37 8.04 10.40
CA LYS A 488 -11.83 7.57 9.12
C LYS A 488 -10.65 6.64 9.39
N PRO A 489 -10.62 5.42 8.83
CA PRO A 489 -9.54 4.46 9.05
C PRO A 489 -8.20 5.02 8.59
N TYR A 490 -7.13 4.69 9.31
CA TYR A 490 -5.79 5.13 8.99
C TYR A 490 -4.74 4.10 9.42
N TYR A 491 -3.55 4.15 8.77
CA TYR A 491 -2.47 3.19 8.91
C TYR A 491 -1.16 3.81 9.43
N VAL A 492 -1.03 5.14 9.36
CA VAL A 492 0.20 5.87 9.74
C VAL A 492 -0.11 6.89 10.80
N SER A 493 0.68 6.88 11.87
CA SER A 493 0.58 7.87 12.95
C SER A 493 1.48 9.08 12.70
N LYS A 494 2.70 8.87 12.24
CA LYS A 494 3.68 9.94 11.95
C LYS A 494 4.75 9.48 10.96
N VAL A 495 5.36 10.46 10.29
CA VAL A 495 6.59 10.30 9.48
C VAL A 495 7.66 11.23 10.05
N VAL A 496 8.84 10.70 10.34
CA VAL A 496 9.99 11.46 10.85
C VAL A 496 11.12 11.40 9.84
N PHE A 497 11.61 12.57 9.41
CA PHE A 497 12.70 12.71 8.47
C PHE A 497 14.06 12.73 9.17
N PRO A 498 15.17 12.45 8.45
CA PRO A 498 16.52 12.50 9.03
C PRO A 498 16.94 13.86 9.60
N ASP A 499 16.37 14.94 9.09
CA ASP A 499 16.58 16.32 9.58
C ASP A 499 15.82 16.64 10.88
N GLY A 500 15.05 15.68 11.42
CA GLY A 500 14.23 15.83 12.61
C GLY A 500 12.82 16.37 12.36
N ARG A 501 12.48 16.77 11.15
CA ARG A 501 11.12 17.18 10.78
C ARG A 501 10.16 16.02 10.95
N THR A 502 9.02 16.27 11.61
CA THR A 502 7.98 15.29 11.87
C THR A 502 6.67 15.75 11.24
N VAL A 503 5.99 14.85 10.53
CA VAL A 503 4.64 15.03 10.01
C VAL A 503 3.73 14.03 10.68
N GLU A 504 2.77 14.52 11.48
CA GLU A 504 1.82 13.68 12.22
C GLU A 504 0.50 13.56 11.46
N TYR A 505 -0.07 12.37 11.48
CA TYR A 505 -1.44 12.17 11.01
C TYR A 505 -2.43 12.57 12.10
N LYS A 506 -3.42 13.39 11.74
CA LYS A 506 -4.51 13.78 12.64
C LYS A 506 -5.77 12.99 12.26
N PRO A 507 -6.25 12.06 13.11
CA PRO A 507 -7.44 11.28 12.81
C PRO A 507 -8.67 12.18 12.55
N VAL A 508 -9.34 11.93 11.42
CA VAL A 508 -10.57 12.63 11.04
C VAL A 508 -11.75 11.94 11.74
N ARG A 509 -12.42 12.64 12.61
CA ARG A 509 -13.55 12.14 13.40
C ARG A 509 -14.79 12.99 13.20
N SER A 510 -15.94 12.34 13.18
CA SER A 510 -17.24 13.00 13.11
C SER A 510 -18.29 12.21 13.90
N ARG A 511 -19.31 12.90 14.40
CA ARG A 511 -20.49 12.23 14.94
C ARG A 511 -21.37 11.78 13.77
N ALA A 512 -21.48 10.46 13.60
CA ALA A 512 -22.31 9.86 12.56
C ALA A 512 -23.74 9.59 13.05
N MET A 513 -23.93 9.37 14.35
CA MET A 513 -25.22 9.12 14.98
C MET A 513 -25.22 9.48 16.46
N GLN A 514 -26.41 9.56 17.07
CA GLN A 514 -26.57 9.75 18.51
C GLN A 514 -26.07 8.51 19.27
N ALA A 515 -25.59 8.72 20.50
CA ALA A 515 -25.16 7.63 21.39
C ALA A 515 -26.31 6.66 21.69
N SER A 516 -27.54 7.16 21.81
CA SER A 516 -28.76 6.37 21.99
C SER A 516 -29.00 5.42 20.79
N THR A 517 -28.87 5.92 19.56
CA THR A 517 -28.97 5.11 18.34
C THR A 517 -27.89 4.01 18.32
N ALA A 518 -26.65 4.37 18.60
CA ALA A 518 -25.52 3.44 18.62
C ALA A 518 -25.72 2.30 19.64
N TYR A 519 -26.17 2.64 20.85
CA TYR A 519 -26.39 1.67 21.93
C TYR A 519 -27.58 0.72 21.62
N ILE A 520 -28.72 1.26 21.14
CA ILE A 520 -29.88 0.46 20.76
C ILE A 520 -29.50 -0.51 19.62
N MET A 521 -28.81 -0.02 18.60
CA MET A 521 -28.32 -0.87 17.51
C MET A 521 -27.38 -1.95 17.99
N THR A 522 -26.45 -1.63 18.92
CA THR A 522 -25.56 -2.62 19.55
C THR A 522 -26.36 -3.71 20.27
N ASN A 523 -27.39 -3.37 21.04
CA ASN A 523 -28.25 -4.36 21.70
C ASN A 523 -28.96 -5.29 20.72
N ILE A 524 -29.45 -4.74 19.60
CA ILE A 524 -30.07 -5.56 18.57
C ILE A 524 -29.03 -6.50 17.91
N LEU A 525 -27.84 -5.97 17.59
CA LEU A 525 -26.77 -6.71 16.93
C LEU A 525 -26.13 -7.78 17.84
N GLN A 526 -26.18 -7.64 19.16
CA GLN A 526 -25.85 -8.70 20.11
C GLN A 526 -26.77 -9.91 19.96
N SER A 527 -28.05 -9.67 19.65
CA SER A 527 -29.02 -10.76 19.47
C SER A 527 -28.70 -11.66 18.28
N VAL A 528 -28.00 -11.18 17.25
CA VAL A 528 -27.55 -11.98 16.10
C VAL A 528 -26.60 -13.10 16.52
N LEU A 529 -25.78 -12.86 17.55
CA LEU A 529 -24.78 -13.80 18.05
C LEU A 529 -25.35 -14.81 19.05
N THR A 530 -26.57 -14.56 19.55
CA THR A 530 -27.24 -15.39 20.55
C THR A 530 -28.37 -16.24 19.99
N LEU A 531 -28.70 -16.10 18.69
CA LEU A 531 -29.68 -16.94 18.01
C LEU A 531 -29.21 -18.40 17.95
N PRO A 532 -30.14 -19.37 17.97
CA PRO A 532 -29.81 -20.75 17.68
C PRO A 532 -29.15 -20.93 16.30
N LEU A 533 -28.25 -21.88 16.18
CA LEU A 533 -27.57 -22.19 14.89
C LEU A 533 -28.55 -22.56 13.77
N SER A 534 -29.72 -23.10 14.14
CA SER A 534 -30.81 -23.39 13.19
C SER A 534 -31.42 -22.13 12.55
N GLU A 535 -31.22 -20.97 13.20
CA GLU A 535 -31.81 -19.71 12.74
C GLU A 535 -30.75 -18.75 12.14
N SER A 536 -29.50 -18.86 12.56
CA SER A 536 -28.43 -17.99 12.04
C SER A 536 -27.05 -18.59 12.26
N VAL A 537 -26.20 -18.48 11.23
CA VAL A 537 -24.76 -18.77 11.35
C VAL A 537 -24.02 -17.67 12.14
N GLY A 538 -24.70 -16.59 12.51
CA GLY A 538 -24.14 -15.49 13.30
C GLY A 538 -23.59 -15.92 14.66
N SER A 539 -24.17 -16.95 15.26
CA SER A 539 -23.75 -17.48 16.57
C SER A 539 -22.34 -18.13 16.54
N TYR A 540 -21.81 -18.52 15.38
CA TYR A 540 -20.39 -18.91 15.25
C TYR A 540 -19.41 -17.76 15.49
N ALA A 541 -19.89 -16.52 15.43
CA ALA A 541 -19.07 -15.35 15.76
C ALA A 541 -18.97 -15.07 17.25
N ALA A 542 -19.78 -15.72 18.08
CA ALA A 542 -19.76 -15.52 19.53
C ALA A 542 -18.44 -16.04 20.13
N VAL A 543 -17.88 -15.26 21.07
CA VAL A 543 -16.74 -15.66 21.89
C VAL A 543 -17.23 -15.74 23.34
N PRO A 544 -17.11 -16.89 24.00
CA PRO A 544 -17.63 -17.05 25.37
C PRO A 544 -17.08 -15.99 26.33
N GLY A 545 -17.95 -15.31 27.05
CA GLY A 545 -17.60 -14.29 28.03
C GLY A 545 -17.24 -12.91 27.44
N LEU A 546 -17.13 -12.77 26.12
CA LEU A 546 -16.82 -11.50 25.48
C LEU A 546 -18.11 -10.82 24.98
N ALA A 547 -18.31 -9.57 25.39
CA ALA A 547 -19.37 -8.74 24.82
C ALA A 547 -19.04 -8.42 23.35
N ALA A 548 -19.86 -8.97 22.44
CA ALA A 548 -19.71 -8.77 21.01
C ALA A 548 -21.06 -8.54 20.34
N ALA A 549 -21.07 -7.79 19.24
CA ALA A 549 -22.23 -7.51 18.42
C ALA A 549 -21.81 -7.60 16.95
N GLY A 550 -22.74 -7.96 16.06
CA GLY A 550 -22.38 -8.08 14.64
C GLY A 550 -23.54 -8.48 13.76
N LYS A 551 -23.24 -8.59 12.45
CA LYS A 551 -24.22 -8.96 11.42
C LYS A 551 -23.56 -9.81 10.35
N THR A 552 -24.25 -10.89 9.98
CA THR A 552 -23.95 -11.71 8.80
C THR A 552 -24.42 -11.02 7.52
N GLY A 553 -23.77 -11.29 6.42
CA GLY A 553 -24.18 -10.82 5.10
C GLY A 553 -23.89 -11.84 4.03
N THR A 554 -24.88 -12.10 3.20
CA THR A 554 -24.80 -13.03 2.08
C THR A 554 -25.27 -12.28 0.85
N SER A 555 -24.49 -12.30 -0.22
CA SER A 555 -24.95 -11.80 -1.52
C SER A 555 -25.66 -12.89 -2.31
N ASN A 556 -26.37 -12.50 -3.36
CA ASN A 556 -27.16 -13.42 -4.16
C ASN A 556 -26.67 -13.52 -5.60
N TYR A 557 -26.86 -14.66 -6.22
CA TYR A 557 -26.87 -14.82 -7.66
C TYR A 557 -28.20 -14.36 -8.24
N THR A 558 -28.20 -13.87 -9.46
CA THR A 558 -29.41 -13.71 -10.25
C THR A 558 -29.96 -15.07 -10.67
N ASP A 559 -31.24 -15.16 -11.07
CA ASP A 559 -31.83 -16.42 -11.54
C ASP A 559 -31.01 -17.03 -12.69
N SER A 560 -30.57 -16.22 -13.66
CA SER A 560 -29.73 -16.68 -14.77
C SER A 560 -28.33 -17.16 -14.33
N GLU A 561 -27.73 -16.56 -13.31
CA GLU A 561 -26.47 -17.03 -12.73
C GLU A 561 -26.69 -18.35 -11.97
N MET A 562 -27.81 -18.50 -11.26
CA MET A 562 -28.17 -19.76 -10.58
C MET A 562 -28.38 -20.90 -11.56
N ASP A 563 -29.00 -20.65 -12.72
CA ASP A 563 -29.13 -21.65 -13.78
C ASP A 563 -27.75 -22.13 -14.26
N GLN A 564 -26.80 -21.21 -14.51
CA GLN A 564 -25.42 -21.54 -14.89
C GLN A 564 -24.67 -22.29 -13.79
N ILE A 565 -24.85 -21.92 -12.52
CA ILE A 565 -24.29 -22.63 -11.37
C ILE A 565 -24.82 -24.04 -11.31
N THR A 566 -26.15 -24.21 -11.46
CA THR A 566 -26.80 -25.53 -11.43
C THR A 566 -26.37 -26.41 -12.61
N GLU A 567 -26.24 -25.85 -13.80
CA GLU A 567 -25.70 -26.54 -14.98
C GLU A 567 -24.27 -27.05 -14.73
N LYS A 568 -23.43 -26.24 -14.13
CA LYS A 568 -21.99 -26.54 -13.95
C LYS A 568 -21.70 -27.44 -12.73
N TYR A 569 -22.39 -27.22 -11.61
CA TYR A 569 -22.07 -27.86 -10.33
C TYR A 569 -23.15 -28.84 -9.84
N GLY A 570 -24.29 -28.91 -10.52
CA GLY A 570 -25.47 -29.68 -10.06
C GLY A 570 -26.24 -28.96 -8.95
N SER A 571 -27.16 -29.66 -8.33
CA SER A 571 -27.91 -29.16 -7.17
C SER A 571 -27.01 -29.14 -5.93
N LEU A 572 -26.72 -27.93 -5.41
CA LEU A 572 -25.90 -27.74 -4.22
C LEU A 572 -26.76 -27.65 -2.95
N PRO A 573 -26.30 -28.16 -1.79
CA PRO A 573 -27.07 -28.15 -0.56
C PRO A 573 -27.07 -26.79 0.13
N GLY A 574 -28.24 -26.36 0.62
CA GLY A 574 -28.42 -25.17 1.42
C GLY A 574 -28.38 -23.88 0.60
N MET A 575 -27.98 -22.80 1.24
CA MET A 575 -27.79 -21.48 0.60
C MET A 575 -26.55 -21.52 -0.30
N VAL A 576 -26.69 -20.94 -1.48
CA VAL A 576 -25.61 -20.83 -2.49
C VAL A 576 -25.39 -19.37 -2.80
N SER A 577 -24.16 -18.88 -2.61
CA SER A 577 -23.86 -17.45 -2.68
C SER A 577 -22.49 -17.18 -3.32
N PRO A 578 -22.28 -16.00 -3.92
CA PRO A 578 -20.95 -15.56 -4.37
C PRO A 578 -20.08 -14.96 -3.26
N ASP A 579 -20.69 -14.37 -2.22
CA ASP A 579 -20.01 -13.71 -1.11
C ASP A 579 -20.68 -14.07 0.22
N GLU A 580 -19.85 -14.37 1.22
CA GLU A 580 -20.26 -14.50 2.61
C GLU A 580 -19.46 -13.54 3.48
N ASN A 581 -20.16 -12.74 4.25
CA ASN A 581 -19.61 -11.64 5.02
C ASN A 581 -19.99 -11.72 6.49
N PHE A 582 -19.11 -11.19 7.31
CA PHE A 582 -19.44 -10.88 8.70
C PHE A 582 -18.80 -9.57 9.11
N VAL A 583 -19.57 -8.68 9.73
CA VAL A 583 -19.06 -7.47 10.38
C VAL A 583 -19.48 -7.49 11.82
N GLY A 584 -18.50 -7.44 12.71
CA GLY A 584 -18.76 -7.46 14.14
C GLY A 584 -17.77 -6.61 14.90
N TYR A 585 -18.11 -6.35 16.16
CA TYR A 585 -17.30 -5.53 17.04
C TYR A 585 -17.46 -5.93 18.51
N THR A 586 -16.46 -5.58 19.28
CA THR A 586 -16.41 -5.59 20.75
C THR A 586 -16.30 -4.14 21.24
N PRO A 587 -16.27 -3.87 22.54
CA PRO A 587 -15.95 -2.53 23.03
C PRO A 587 -14.57 -1.98 22.59
N GLN A 588 -13.64 -2.86 22.20
CA GLN A 588 -12.27 -2.49 21.87
C GLN A 588 -11.98 -2.53 20.36
N TYR A 589 -12.50 -3.53 19.65
CA TYR A 589 -12.15 -3.82 18.25
C TYR A 589 -13.38 -3.95 17.37
N SER A 590 -13.26 -3.49 16.12
CA SER A 590 -14.23 -3.76 15.06
C SER A 590 -13.53 -4.50 13.93
N MET A 591 -14.19 -5.51 13.38
CA MET A 591 -13.63 -6.35 12.33
C MET A 591 -14.69 -6.65 11.28
N ALA A 592 -14.32 -6.50 10.01
CA ALA A 592 -15.11 -6.92 8.87
C ALA A 592 -14.37 -8.01 8.09
N VAL A 593 -15.09 -9.08 7.77
CA VAL A 593 -14.57 -10.23 7.03
C VAL A 593 -15.42 -10.44 5.81
N TRP A 594 -14.78 -10.53 4.66
CA TRP A 594 -15.34 -10.99 3.40
C TRP A 594 -14.73 -12.33 3.04
N THR A 595 -15.54 -13.26 2.54
CA THR A 595 -15.11 -14.53 1.96
C THR A 595 -15.76 -14.74 0.60
N GLY A 596 -15.01 -15.31 -0.35
CA GLY A 596 -15.47 -15.52 -1.71
C GLY A 596 -14.39 -16.13 -2.60
N TYR A 597 -14.67 -16.16 -3.88
CA TYR A 597 -13.70 -16.57 -4.89
C TYR A 597 -13.38 -15.42 -5.83
N SER A 598 -12.18 -15.42 -6.42
CA SER A 598 -11.81 -14.42 -7.44
C SER A 598 -12.78 -14.46 -8.63
N ASN A 599 -13.21 -15.67 -9.03
CA ASN A 599 -14.31 -15.82 -9.96
C ASN A 599 -15.63 -15.91 -9.19
N ARG A 600 -16.47 -14.88 -9.28
CA ARG A 600 -17.77 -14.77 -8.62
C ARG A 600 -18.70 -15.96 -8.93
N MET A 601 -18.55 -16.60 -10.11
CA MET A 601 -19.34 -17.78 -10.50
C MET A 601 -18.89 -19.10 -9.86
N THR A 602 -17.90 -19.07 -8.95
CA THR A 602 -17.58 -20.21 -8.08
C THR A 602 -18.37 -20.07 -6.78
N PRO A 603 -19.33 -20.96 -6.48
CA PRO A 603 -20.28 -20.77 -5.38
C PRO A 603 -19.70 -21.14 -4.03
N ILE A 604 -20.14 -20.39 -3.01
CA ILE A 604 -20.00 -20.76 -1.59
C ILE A 604 -21.28 -21.48 -1.18
N TYR A 605 -21.16 -22.60 -0.47
CA TYR A 605 -22.29 -23.38 0.02
C TYR A 605 -21.91 -24.26 1.21
N GLY A 606 -22.92 -24.82 1.88
CA GLY A 606 -22.73 -25.77 2.99
C GLY A 606 -21.95 -25.14 4.16
N THR A 607 -20.93 -25.82 4.68
CA THR A 607 -20.14 -25.35 5.83
C THR A 607 -19.26 -24.14 5.51
N SER A 608 -19.02 -23.84 4.24
CA SER A 608 -18.20 -22.69 3.83
C SER A 608 -18.89 -21.35 4.12
N THR A 609 -20.21 -21.33 4.28
CA THR A 609 -20.98 -20.14 4.66
C THR A 609 -20.66 -19.63 6.08
N GLN A 610 -19.96 -20.43 6.89
CA GLN A 610 -19.62 -20.13 8.29
C GLN A 610 -18.22 -19.53 8.43
N ILE A 611 -17.43 -19.47 7.34
CA ILE A 611 -16.01 -19.12 7.42
C ILE A 611 -15.82 -17.68 7.93
N ALA A 612 -16.58 -16.72 7.41
CA ALA A 612 -16.47 -15.32 7.83
C ALA A 612 -16.71 -15.13 9.35
N THR A 613 -17.71 -15.79 9.91
CA THR A 613 -18.02 -15.74 11.35
C THR A 613 -16.93 -16.42 12.19
N LYS A 614 -16.40 -17.55 11.73
CA LYS A 614 -15.31 -18.27 12.42
C LYS A 614 -13.98 -17.50 12.39
N VAL A 615 -13.66 -16.81 11.29
CA VAL A 615 -12.50 -15.92 11.21
C VAL A 615 -12.63 -14.82 12.25
N PHE A 616 -13.80 -14.19 12.36
CA PHE A 616 -14.06 -13.17 13.38
C PHE A 616 -13.86 -13.72 14.79
N SER A 617 -14.56 -14.81 15.17
CA SER A 617 -14.47 -15.37 16.54
C SER A 617 -13.03 -15.80 16.88
N SER A 618 -12.33 -16.44 15.95
CA SER A 618 -10.93 -16.82 16.13
C SER A 618 -10.04 -15.59 16.38
N MET A 619 -10.24 -14.51 15.61
CA MET A 619 -9.46 -13.28 15.78
C MET A 619 -9.78 -12.58 17.10
N MET A 620 -11.06 -12.46 17.47
CA MET A 620 -11.47 -11.84 18.75
C MET A 620 -10.93 -12.63 19.95
N THR A 621 -10.89 -13.96 19.89
CA THR A 621 -10.27 -14.81 20.90
C THR A 621 -8.78 -14.51 21.07
N GLN A 622 -8.05 -14.28 19.97
CA GLN A 622 -6.63 -13.94 20.02
C GLN A 622 -6.39 -12.51 20.54
N LEU A 623 -7.26 -11.57 20.16
CA LEU A 623 -7.16 -10.17 20.61
C LEU A 623 -7.58 -9.98 22.08
N THR A 624 -8.42 -10.86 22.60
CA THR A 624 -8.98 -10.76 23.95
C THR A 624 -8.83 -12.11 24.68
N PRO A 625 -7.59 -12.48 25.08
CA PRO A 625 -7.36 -13.76 25.77
C PRO A 625 -8.08 -13.89 27.11
N ASP A 626 -8.34 -12.75 27.76
CA ASP A 626 -9.17 -12.67 28.97
C ASP A 626 -10.42 -11.81 28.70
N PRO A 627 -11.54 -12.41 28.26
CA PRO A 627 -12.78 -11.69 27.99
C PRO A 627 -13.33 -10.93 29.21
N SER A 628 -13.06 -11.40 30.43
CA SER A 628 -13.54 -10.79 31.67
C SER A 628 -12.89 -9.42 31.96
N SER A 629 -11.75 -9.15 31.36
CA SER A 629 -11.03 -7.87 31.47
C SER A 629 -11.68 -6.74 30.67
N VAL A 630 -12.61 -7.05 29.75
CA VAL A 630 -13.23 -6.07 28.86
C VAL A 630 -14.61 -5.68 29.39
N ALA A 631 -14.75 -4.41 29.79
CA ALA A 631 -16.05 -3.88 30.16
C ALA A 631 -17.01 -3.85 28.96
N THR A 632 -18.28 -4.18 29.23
CA THR A 632 -19.35 -4.06 28.20
C THR A 632 -19.74 -2.60 27.97
N TRP A 633 -20.57 -2.36 26.96
CA TRP A 633 -21.11 -1.01 26.68
C TRP A 633 -22.00 -0.50 27.80
N THR A 634 -21.84 0.75 28.15
CA THR A 634 -22.67 1.44 29.17
C THR A 634 -23.84 2.12 28.46
N MET A 635 -25.04 1.98 29.04
CA MET A 635 -26.24 2.62 28.51
C MET A 635 -26.10 4.16 28.66
N PRO A 636 -26.21 4.91 27.56
CA PRO A 636 -26.07 6.37 27.57
C PRO A 636 -27.38 7.05 28.01
N GLU A 637 -27.28 8.35 28.28
CA GLU A 637 -28.47 9.21 28.35
C GLU A 637 -29.26 9.13 27.04
N GLY A 638 -30.59 9.29 27.11
CA GLY A 638 -31.48 9.16 25.96
C GLY A 638 -31.89 7.72 25.63
N VAL A 639 -31.59 6.77 26.53
CA VAL A 639 -32.07 5.37 26.47
C VAL A 639 -32.56 4.95 27.86
N SER A 640 -33.69 4.28 27.92
CA SER A 640 -34.15 3.56 29.11
C SER A 640 -34.54 2.13 28.74
N GLN A 641 -34.68 1.29 29.78
CA GLN A 641 -35.12 -0.09 29.63
C GLN A 641 -36.55 -0.23 30.15
N GLU A 642 -37.45 -0.72 29.32
CA GLU A 642 -38.83 -1.03 29.64
C GLU A 642 -39.08 -2.54 29.44
N GLY A 643 -39.07 -3.29 30.54
CA GLY A 643 -39.09 -4.75 30.46
C GLY A 643 -37.87 -5.30 29.73
N THR A 644 -38.08 -5.97 28.58
CA THR A 644 -37.01 -6.49 27.70
C THR A 644 -36.65 -5.51 26.58
N ALA A 645 -37.39 -4.42 26.42
CA ALA A 645 -37.18 -3.43 25.36
C ALA A 645 -36.21 -2.33 25.81
N LEU A 646 -35.42 -1.83 24.88
CA LEU A 646 -34.78 -0.53 25.00
C LEU A 646 -35.63 0.50 24.25
N VAL A 647 -35.80 1.67 24.88
CA VAL A 647 -36.59 2.77 24.33
C VAL A 647 -35.77 4.07 24.35
N LYS A 648 -35.97 4.89 23.33
CA LYS A 648 -35.37 6.22 23.27
C LYS A 648 -36.15 7.18 24.18
N THR A 649 -35.43 7.98 24.94
CA THR A 649 -36.01 8.98 25.83
C THR A 649 -35.49 10.39 25.51
N ASP A 650 -36.28 11.40 25.86
CA ASP A 650 -35.85 12.81 25.82
C ASP A 650 -34.97 13.15 27.05
N SER A 651 -34.56 14.39 27.15
CA SER A 651 -33.76 14.90 28.26
C SER A 651 -34.48 14.87 29.62
N SER A 652 -35.81 14.70 29.64
CA SER A 652 -36.61 14.52 30.88
C SER A 652 -36.79 13.05 31.26
N GLY A 653 -36.29 12.12 30.45
CA GLY A 653 -36.45 10.68 30.64
C GLY A 653 -37.79 10.14 30.11
N GLN A 654 -38.58 10.93 29.40
CA GLN A 654 -39.84 10.50 28.79
C GLN A 654 -39.58 9.82 27.44
N THR A 655 -40.32 8.75 27.16
CA THR A 655 -40.23 8.04 25.87
C THR A 655 -40.59 8.95 24.71
N ILE A 656 -39.70 8.99 23.70
CA ILE A 656 -39.91 9.81 22.49
C ILE A 656 -40.99 9.13 21.61
N SER A 657 -41.94 9.91 21.13
CA SER A 657 -42.92 9.45 20.18
C SER A 657 -42.31 9.15 18.82
N GLN A 658 -42.83 8.13 18.15
CA GLN A 658 -42.43 7.80 16.76
C GLN A 658 -42.75 9.00 15.83
N SER A 659 -41.81 9.34 14.97
CA SER A 659 -42.05 10.22 13.84
C SER A 659 -43.00 9.55 12.85
N SER A 660 -43.99 10.25 12.31
CA SER A 660 -44.76 9.74 11.18
C SER A 660 -43.79 9.46 10.02
N ALA A 661 -43.86 8.25 9.44
CA ALA A 661 -43.22 8.00 8.15
C ALA A 661 -43.59 9.12 7.20
N ASN A 662 -42.63 9.69 6.45
CA ASN A 662 -42.93 10.70 5.42
C ASN A 662 -43.95 10.08 4.47
N GLY A 663 -45.22 10.45 4.69
CA GLY A 663 -46.31 10.01 3.86
C GLY A 663 -46.32 10.83 2.60
N SER A 664 -46.43 10.14 1.53
CA SER A 664 -46.84 10.37 0.15
C SER A 664 -45.75 10.33 -0.87
#